data_26f1b7901e2e8c76ed34e882024ddc65
#
_entry.id   26f1b7901e2e8c76ed34e882024ddc65
#
_cell.length_a   1.000
_cell.length_b   1.000
_cell.length_c   1.000
_cell.angle_alpha   90.00
_cell.angle_beta   90.00
_cell.angle_gamma   90.00
#
_symmetry.space_group_name_H-M   'P 1'
#
loop_
_entity.id
_entity.type
_entity.pdbx_description
1 polymer ?
#
loop_
_entity_poly.entity_id
_entity_poly.type
_entity_poly.pdbx_seq_one_letter_code
_entity_poly.pdbx_strand_id
1 'polypeptide(L)'
;LKELQDIDLKQLVEQETGEKFNREGYIKCPFHSEKTPSMSVKFIPNANKQRYKCWGCGAVGDAIDFIMNFKGMEYNEAREYLGLEVEKSPVEDFEEAIKEYVRNQVTRGNKQGYKPLGVFTFVDENNKPIYSKVKFLKPDGKKETPYYHIENGQVINNRGYDEVPYNYYNLLQGIAENKTVVFSEGEKDVNTINNTLSKKDYVATSIKGFKDYDKIKGEFMKIAVIGDTGEAGQKYIDNIKYNFIKVASSFKIINLPSIKAMGNNIDVTDWLEAGHTKKELLQAFKRSLDLKDKNELQQDQKGIYKFKFSKDEDSKPARVYITDFQILEASKVEKVDAEVEGIRLKIKSCIDGKIVEKVGSSKIFDDLKTFRNFLGMDFSFIGSKVGELVNLKVWINKYFAIDNKEIYNGAKFIPVEDGFQLITSIGSISPVGIDYSKIAENTKISVLDTETIKKDELKELMKYLFKFVSYDKAISIIGSAISFLEVGHNITIAEKLHHLLIVGESGSGKSTILEKVVAPLLNYPVDEKKAMSTSPFAIQKMLSTGNYPILFDEFKPSMMDKYKVMKLSDIFRTAYDRLTISRGDKSFNVKEFKLDRPLIIAGEESYPNQEKANITRSCIVYISKNERTEQNSESMYWLSDHEELLKKLGKTLILEALNLPIDEYKNLRSELREIFHLKDRPLNTAVNISCGIELLNKVLLKYDLEPVQDYYRHIEQNIREEVLEGGEDTRSVIEQMLVLYNEMLQDNIYFCNRNAIKKGEIKTGDYGKVYLRTQLVIDAIHRYIKEYQSADLVPLKIRDFKKQAKKAGYIIKNNAKQIRIDTADSGIATNAWFDEYDKSKLQSLKLSAMVECIDNDLEEVVSEFEQKVINNVFPI
;
A
#
# COMPACT_ATOMS: atom_id res chain seq x y z
N LEU A 1 -38.66 47.88 2.32
CA LEU A 1 -38.08 46.64 2.87
C LEU A 1 -39.14 45.57 2.76
N LYS A 2 -38.75 44.37 2.42
CA LYS A 2 -39.68 43.24 2.24
C LYS A 2 -39.97 42.66 3.60
N GLU A 3 -41.24 42.44 3.88
CA GLU A 3 -41.67 41.82 5.15
C GLU A 3 -41.93 40.29 4.94
N LEU A 4 -41.87 39.51 5.99
CA LEU A 4 -42.07 38.06 5.91
C LEU A 4 -43.41 37.66 5.30
N GLN A 5 -44.42 38.51 5.49
CA GLN A 5 -45.76 38.33 4.90
C GLN A 5 -45.82 38.54 3.39
N ASP A 6 -44.82 39.26 2.80
CA ASP A 6 -44.74 39.52 1.37
C ASP A 6 -44.09 38.33 0.60
N ILE A 7 -43.61 37.32 1.29
CA ILE A 7 -42.97 36.16 0.71
C ILE A 7 -44.03 35.11 0.38
N ASP A 8 -44.18 34.81 -0.92
CA ASP A 8 -44.96 33.64 -1.33
C ASP A 8 -44.18 32.34 -1.07
N LEU A 9 -44.44 31.72 0.06
CA LEU A 9 -43.75 30.48 0.47
C LEU A 9 -44.00 29.33 -0.49
N LYS A 10 -45.14 29.29 -1.18
CA LYS A 10 -45.42 28.28 -2.18
C LYS A 10 -44.48 28.42 -3.38
N GLN A 11 -44.36 29.62 -3.90
CA GLN A 11 -43.46 29.95 -4.98
C GLN A 11 -41.98 29.75 -4.58
N LEU A 12 -41.62 30.14 -3.35
CA LEU A 12 -40.28 29.91 -2.80
C LEU A 12 -39.93 28.42 -2.77
N VAL A 13 -40.81 27.57 -2.27
CA VAL A 13 -40.58 26.11 -2.22
C VAL A 13 -40.41 25.53 -3.61
N GLU A 14 -41.24 25.94 -4.58
CA GLU A 14 -41.10 25.50 -6.00
C GLU A 14 -39.78 25.94 -6.62
N GLN A 15 -39.34 27.15 -6.37
CA GLN A 15 -38.08 27.70 -6.89
C GLN A 15 -36.86 26.96 -6.32
N GLU A 16 -36.83 26.70 -5.04
CA GLU A 16 -35.70 26.09 -4.34
C GLU A 16 -35.62 24.57 -4.56
N THR A 17 -36.75 23.88 -4.65
CA THR A 17 -36.76 22.42 -4.86
C THR A 17 -36.77 22.01 -6.32
N GLY A 18 -37.13 22.92 -7.25
CA GLY A 18 -37.33 22.61 -8.67
C GLY A 18 -38.58 21.75 -8.96
N GLU A 19 -39.33 21.37 -7.95
CA GLU A 19 -40.59 20.60 -8.07
C GLU A 19 -41.81 21.54 -8.02
N LYS A 20 -42.98 21.08 -8.50
CA LYS A 20 -44.25 21.85 -8.47
C LYS A 20 -45.28 21.19 -7.58
N PHE A 21 -46.11 22.01 -6.96
CA PHE A 21 -47.28 21.50 -6.22
C PHE A 21 -48.26 20.82 -7.18
N ASN A 22 -48.79 19.69 -6.78
CA ASN A 22 -49.80 18.96 -7.53
C ASN A 22 -51.17 19.71 -7.46
N ARG A 23 -52.18 19.20 -8.19
CA ARG A 23 -53.55 19.81 -8.23
C ARG A 23 -54.22 19.87 -6.87
N GLU A 24 -53.82 19.03 -5.95
CA GLU A 24 -54.37 18.95 -4.57
C GLU A 24 -53.61 19.84 -3.59
N GLY A 25 -52.57 20.55 -4.04
CA GLY A 25 -51.78 21.47 -3.24
C GLY A 25 -50.65 20.83 -2.40
N TYR A 26 -50.21 19.63 -2.76
CA TYR A 26 -49.07 18.94 -2.13
C TYR A 26 -47.86 18.88 -3.04
N ILE A 27 -46.66 18.94 -2.42
CA ILE A 27 -45.36 18.76 -3.03
C ILE A 27 -44.57 17.70 -2.27
N LYS A 28 -43.60 17.04 -2.92
CA LYS A 28 -42.70 16.15 -2.20
C LYS A 28 -41.88 16.92 -1.20
N CYS A 29 -41.79 16.40 0.01
CA CYS A 29 -41.03 17.03 1.08
C CYS A 29 -39.53 16.91 0.83
N PRO A 30 -38.76 18.02 0.79
CA PRO A 30 -37.30 17.96 0.59
C PRO A 30 -36.53 17.51 1.85
N PHE A 31 -37.19 17.35 2.99
CA PHE A 31 -36.56 16.99 4.26
C PHE A 31 -36.55 15.50 4.56
N HIS A 32 -37.22 14.66 3.74
CA HIS A 32 -37.16 13.20 3.82
C HIS A 32 -37.48 12.56 2.47
N SER A 33 -37.04 11.33 2.29
CA SER A 33 -37.31 10.59 1.05
C SER A 33 -38.75 10.03 1.03
N GLU A 34 -39.53 10.39 0.02
CA GLU A 34 -40.89 9.91 -0.16
C GLU A 34 -41.27 9.72 -1.64
N LYS A 35 -42.23 8.84 -1.91
CA LYS A 35 -42.75 8.61 -3.26
C LYS A 35 -44.02 9.46 -3.54
N THR A 36 -44.85 9.69 -2.52
CA THR A 36 -46.12 10.41 -2.62
C THR A 36 -45.97 11.78 -1.96
N PRO A 37 -46.31 12.90 -2.62
CA PRO A 37 -46.24 14.24 -2.06
C PRO A 37 -47.01 14.38 -0.73
N SER A 38 -46.33 14.84 0.32
CA SER A 38 -46.94 14.97 1.68
C SER A 38 -46.77 16.35 2.33
N MET A 39 -46.06 17.28 1.69
CA MET A 39 -45.90 18.64 2.22
C MET A 39 -46.86 19.61 1.53
N SER A 40 -47.55 20.43 2.31
CA SER A 40 -48.47 21.48 1.86
C SER A 40 -48.13 22.83 2.48
N VAL A 41 -48.46 23.93 1.76
CA VAL A 41 -48.35 25.30 2.27
C VAL A 41 -49.72 25.87 2.45
N LYS A 42 -49.98 26.48 3.63
CA LYS A 42 -51.24 27.14 3.96
C LYS A 42 -51.02 28.52 4.57
N PHE A 43 -51.86 29.45 4.24
CA PHE A 43 -51.91 30.74 4.92
C PHE A 43 -52.56 30.61 6.28
N ILE A 44 -51.97 31.18 7.32
CA ILE A 44 -52.49 31.18 8.71
C ILE A 44 -53.00 32.60 9.04
N PRO A 45 -54.32 32.82 9.03
CA PRO A 45 -54.87 34.16 9.19
C PRO A 45 -54.49 34.88 10.49
N ASN A 46 -54.48 34.14 11.63
CA ASN A 46 -54.14 34.69 12.95
C ASN A 46 -52.69 35.12 13.09
N ALA A 47 -51.78 34.57 12.24
CA ALA A 47 -50.35 34.88 12.24
C ALA A 47 -49.95 35.74 11.03
N ASN A 48 -50.87 36.06 10.14
CA ASN A 48 -50.68 36.81 8.89
C ASN A 48 -49.46 36.34 8.07
N LYS A 49 -49.25 35.00 8.00
CA LYS A 49 -48.12 34.41 7.25
C LYS A 49 -48.46 33.05 6.69
N GLN A 50 -47.78 32.67 5.65
CA GLN A 50 -47.80 31.32 5.11
C GLN A 50 -46.91 30.36 5.93
N ARG A 51 -47.33 29.12 6.10
CA ARG A 51 -46.54 28.04 6.72
C ARG A 51 -46.65 26.74 5.93
N TYR A 52 -45.52 26.04 5.82
CA TYR A 52 -45.51 24.68 5.31
C TYR A 52 -45.73 23.67 6.44
N LYS A 53 -46.31 22.53 6.09
CA LYS A 53 -46.40 21.36 6.97
C LYS A 53 -46.24 20.11 6.14
N CYS A 54 -45.32 19.25 6.50
CA CYS A 54 -45.19 17.91 5.98
C CYS A 54 -45.92 16.93 6.90
N TRP A 55 -46.82 16.14 6.34
CA TRP A 55 -47.57 15.13 7.08
C TRP A 55 -46.84 13.79 7.23
N GLY A 56 -45.74 13.61 6.44
CA GLY A 56 -44.89 12.43 6.52
C GLY A 56 -43.83 12.52 7.63
N CYS A 57 -42.98 13.57 7.65
CA CYS A 57 -41.92 13.73 8.64
C CYS A 57 -42.25 14.73 9.77
N GLY A 58 -43.40 15.42 9.71
CA GLY A 58 -43.77 16.41 10.71
C GLY A 58 -43.09 17.77 10.61
N ALA A 59 -42.24 18.00 9.61
CA ALA A 59 -41.57 19.30 9.40
C ALA A 59 -42.62 20.39 9.19
N VAL A 60 -42.46 21.51 9.90
CA VAL A 60 -43.39 22.65 9.88
C VAL A 60 -42.59 23.96 10.08
N GLY A 61 -42.95 25.02 9.37
CA GLY A 61 -42.32 26.33 9.51
C GLY A 61 -42.82 27.36 8.54
N ASP A 62 -42.26 28.57 8.60
CA ASP A 62 -42.49 29.65 7.63
C ASP A 62 -41.37 29.69 6.58
N ALA A 63 -41.29 30.78 5.83
CA ALA A 63 -40.28 30.95 4.78
C ALA A 63 -38.83 30.94 5.31
N ILE A 64 -38.60 31.53 6.49
CA ILE A 64 -37.28 31.55 7.12
C ILE A 64 -36.92 30.12 7.56
N ASP A 65 -37.83 29.43 8.27
CA ASP A 65 -37.65 28.04 8.70
C ASP A 65 -37.36 27.10 7.51
N PHE A 66 -38.02 27.37 6.36
CA PHE A 66 -37.82 26.56 5.17
C PHE A 66 -36.40 26.71 4.64
N ILE A 67 -35.89 27.95 4.47
CA ILE A 67 -34.55 28.19 3.98
C ILE A 67 -33.50 27.67 4.98
N MET A 68 -33.68 27.92 6.29
CA MET A 68 -32.80 27.38 7.33
C MET A 68 -32.65 25.85 7.22
N ASN A 69 -33.76 25.14 7.09
CA ASN A 69 -33.76 23.68 7.03
C ASN A 69 -33.32 23.13 5.67
N PHE A 70 -33.62 23.81 4.57
CA PHE A 70 -33.34 23.34 3.22
C PHE A 70 -31.91 23.61 2.78
N LYS A 71 -31.38 24.79 3.11
CA LYS A 71 -30.02 25.23 2.77
C LYS A 71 -29.03 25.10 3.93
N GLY A 72 -29.47 24.77 5.13
CA GLY A 72 -28.63 24.70 6.32
C GLY A 72 -28.13 26.07 6.80
N MET A 73 -28.85 27.15 6.48
CA MET A 73 -28.51 28.50 6.86
C MET A 73 -28.94 28.82 8.29
N GLU A 74 -28.21 29.71 8.98
CA GLU A 74 -28.64 30.28 10.26
C GLU A 74 -29.77 31.31 10.04
N TYR A 75 -30.48 31.66 11.11
CA TYR A 75 -31.69 32.53 11.03
C TYR A 75 -31.45 33.85 10.32
N ASN A 76 -30.35 34.55 10.64
CA ASN A 76 -30.01 35.84 10.02
C ASN A 76 -29.55 35.66 8.55
N GLU A 77 -28.80 34.63 8.23
CA GLU A 77 -28.44 34.28 6.84
C GLU A 77 -29.67 33.98 5.99
N ALA A 78 -30.63 33.23 6.55
CA ALA A 78 -31.88 32.95 5.88
C ALA A 78 -32.75 34.22 5.67
N ARG A 79 -32.76 35.15 6.63
CA ARG A 79 -33.43 36.46 6.48
C ARG A 79 -32.75 37.28 5.38
N GLU A 80 -31.43 37.37 5.36
CA GLU A 80 -30.68 38.07 4.32
C GLU A 80 -30.94 37.47 2.94
N TYR A 81 -30.90 36.13 2.83
CA TYR A 81 -31.23 35.41 1.61
C TYR A 81 -32.63 35.73 1.07
N LEU A 82 -33.59 35.89 1.95
CA LEU A 82 -35.00 36.25 1.63
C LEU A 82 -35.18 37.75 1.38
N GLY A 83 -34.13 38.60 1.56
CA GLY A 83 -34.17 40.02 1.43
C GLY A 83 -34.95 40.74 2.55
N LEU A 84 -35.03 40.12 3.73
CA LEU A 84 -35.65 40.67 4.95
C LEU A 84 -34.61 41.47 5.75
N GLU A 85 -35.08 42.42 6.53
CA GLU A 85 -34.20 43.25 7.40
C GLU A 85 -33.57 42.36 8.49
N VAL A 86 -32.24 42.46 8.67
CA VAL A 86 -31.49 41.73 9.68
C VAL A 86 -31.05 42.76 10.74
N GLU A 87 -31.58 42.66 11.94
CA GLU A 87 -31.05 43.36 13.09
C GLU A 87 -29.80 42.67 13.56
N LYS A 88 -28.63 43.26 13.35
CA LYS A 88 -27.38 42.74 13.87
C LYS A 88 -27.36 42.81 15.41
N SER A 89 -26.86 41.75 16.04
CA SER A 89 -26.64 41.81 17.49
C SER A 89 -25.41 42.67 17.81
N PRO A 90 -25.30 43.23 19.03
CA PRO A 90 -24.07 43.96 19.43
C PRO A 90 -22.80 43.14 19.30
N VAL A 91 -22.87 41.81 19.38
CA VAL A 91 -21.75 40.88 19.19
C VAL A 91 -21.34 40.82 17.71
N GLU A 92 -22.32 40.72 16.80
CA GLU A 92 -22.08 40.73 15.36
C GLU A 92 -21.47 42.03 14.87
N ASP A 93 -21.98 43.19 15.32
CA ASP A 93 -21.43 44.48 15.00
C ASP A 93 -19.97 44.65 15.49
N PHE A 94 -19.71 44.20 16.70
CA PHE A 94 -18.36 44.19 17.29
C PHE A 94 -17.41 43.28 16.46
N GLU A 95 -17.84 42.07 16.13
CA GLU A 95 -17.06 41.13 15.36
C GLU A 95 -16.79 41.64 13.94
N GLU A 96 -17.76 42.30 13.30
CA GLU A 96 -17.60 42.91 11.98
C GLU A 96 -16.58 44.05 11.98
N ALA A 97 -16.63 44.91 12.98
CA ALA A 97 -15.65 45.97 13.16
C ALA A 97 -14.22 45.42 13.32
N ILE A 98 -14.05 44.33 14.08
CA ILE A 98 -12.77 43.64 14.20
C ILE A 98 -12.36 43.00 12.88
N LYS A 99 -13.27 42.32 12.17
CA LYS A 99 -12.99 41.71 10.85
C LYS A 99 -12.59 42.76 9.81
N GLU A 100 -13.22 43.93 9.82
CA GLU A 100 -12.86 45.03 8.94
C GLU A 100 -11.45 45.56 9.25
N TYR A 101 -11.16 45.79 10.53
CA TYR A 101 -9.83 46.18 10.98
C TYR A 101 -8.77 45.14 10.56
N VAL A 102 -9.03 43.84 10.77
CA VAL A 102 -8.13 42.74 10.38
C VAL A 102 -7.91 42.74 8.87
N ARG A 103 -8.94 42.91 8.04
CA ARG A 103 -8.80 43.00 6.59
C ARG A 103 -7.87 44.19 6.21
N ASN A 104 -8.03 45.33 6.86
CA ASN A 104 -7.16 46.48 6.62
C ASN A 104 -5.70 46.20 7.03
N GLN A 105 -5.47 45.49 8.13
CA GLN A 105 -4.12 45.11 8.60
C GLN A 105 -3.41 44.13 7.63
N VAL A 106 -4.12 43.16 7.05
CA VAL A 106 -3.51 42.20 6.11
C VAL A 106 -3.39 42.75 4.68
N THR A 107 -4.17 43.74 4.30
CA THR A 107 -4.12 44.34 2.96
C THR A 107 -3.18 45.55 2.88
N ARG A 108 -3.19 46.44 3.85
CA ARG A 108 -2.49 47.74 3.82
C ARG A 108 -1.69 48.04 5.10
N GLY A 109 -1.85 47.24 6.14
CA GLY A 109 -1.23 47.46 7.44
C GLY A 109 0.03 46.64 7.66
N ASN A 110 0.41 46.47 8.91
CA ASN A 110 1.65 45.82 9.34
C ASN A 110 1.57 44.26 9.41
N LYS A 111 0.44 43.66 8.98
CA LYS A 111 0.26 42.22 8.86
C LYS A 111 0.07 41.76 7.39
N GLN A 112 0.71 42.47 6.44
CA GLN A 112 0.67 42.07 5.03
C GLN A 112 1.23 40.64 4.85
N GLY A 113 0.54 39.81 4.07
CA GLY A 113 0.91 38.41 3.83
C GLY A 113 0.45 37.45 4.93
N TYR A 114 -0.13 37.91 6.03
CA TYR A 114 -0.76 37.04 7.02
C TYR A 114 -2.13 36.56 6.52
N LYS A 115 -2.47 35.29 6.77
CA LYS A 115 -3.79 34.73 6.45
C LYS A 115 -4.61 34.67 7.75
N PRO A 116 -5.74 35.42 7.88
CA PRO A 116 -6.64 35.27 9.03
C PRO A 116 -7.34 33.93 8.97
N LEU A 117 -7.30 33.16 10.07
CA LEU A 117 -7.93 31.85 10.22
C LEU A 117 -9.27 31.93 10.96
N GLY A 118 -9.51 33.00 11.73
CA GLY A 118 -10.76 33.17 12.45
C GLY A 118 -10.71 34.34 13.43
N VAL A 119 -11.88 34.92 13.68
CA VAL A 119 -12.14 35.95 14.71
C VAL A 119 -13.08 35.28 15.74
N PHE A 120 -12.73 35.36 17.00
CA PHE A 120 -13.48 34.76 18.11
C PHE A 120 -13.78 35.82 19.14
N THR A 121 -15.04 36.22 19.22
CA THR A 121 -15.48 37.30 20.11
C THR A 121 -15.88 36.74 21.46
N PHE A 122 -15.35 37.33 22.51
CA PHE A 122 -15.64 37.02 23.90
C PHE A 122 -16.63 38.01 24.46
N VAL A 123 -17.55 37.53 25.28
CA VAL A 123 -18.62 38.29 25.89
C VAL A 123 -18.56 38.24 27.42
N ASP A 124 -19.09 39.23 28.10
CA ASP A 124 -19.28 39.21 29.53
C ASP A 124 -20.54 38.38 29.93
N GLU A 125 -20.87 38.37 31.23
CA GLU A 125 -22.02 37.65 31.79
C GLU A 125 -23.37 38.18 31.31
N ASN A 126 -23.42 39.39 30.69
CA ASN A 126 -24.60 40.03 30.14
C ASN A 126 -24.68 39.93 28.61
N ASN A 127 -23.85 39.09 27.97
CA ASN A 127 -23.70 38.93 26.51
C ASN A 127 -23.19 40.21 25.80
N LYS A 128 -22.52 41.09 26.51
CA LYS A 128 -21.86 42.27 25.92
C LYS A 128 -20.48 41.89 25.40
N PRO A 129 -20.16 42.18 24.14
CA PRO A 129 -18.81 41.86 23.60
C PRO A 129 -17.75 42.74 24.29
N ILE A 130 -16.64 42.11 24.68
CA ILE A 130 -15.56 42.76 25.42
C ILE A 130 -14.24 42.79 24.65
N TYR A 131 -13.86 41.68 24.06
CA TYR A 131 -12.69 41.56 23.18
C TYR A 131 -12.84 40.41 22.19
N SER A 132 -12.03 40.41 21.12
CA SER A 132 -11.88 39.30 20.20
C SER A 132 -10.46 38.77 20.17
N LYS A 133 -10.31 37.51 20.04
CA LYS A 133 -9.08 36.78 19.71
C LYS A 133 -9.06 36.49 18.23
N VAL A 134 -7.99 36.87 17.53
CA VAL A 134 -7.85 36.64 16.10
C VAL A 134 -6.72 35.65 15.87
N LYS A 135 -7.01 34.55 15.13
CA LYS A 135 -5.98 33.58 14.74
C LYS A 135 -5.45 33.93 13.34
N PHE A 136 -4.14 34.07 13.22
CA PHE A 136 -3.44 34.28 11.95
C PHE A 136 -2.48 33.13 11.65
N LEU A 137 -2.32 32.85 10.37
CA LEU A 137 -1.20 32.06 9.84
C LEU A 137 -0.20 33.05 9.23
N LYS A 138 1.03 33.07 9.74
CA LYS A 138 2.14 33.85 9.22
C LYS A 138 2.68 33.27 7.92
N PRO A 139 3.40 34.07 7.12
CA PRO A 139 4.09 33.58 5.91
C PRO A 139 5.12 32.46 6.19
N ASP A 140 5.67 32.40 7.41
CA ASP A 140 6.60 31.35 7.86
C ASP A 140 5.89 30.06 8.35
N GLY A 141 4.57 29.99 8.21
CA GLY A 141 3.75 28.86 8.63
C GLY A 141 3.40 28.84 10.13
N LYS A 142 3.91 29.75 10.93
CA LYS A 142 3.59 29.84 12.36
C LYS A 142 2.25 30.51 12.62
N LYS A 143 1.56 30.09 13.69
CA LYS A 143 0.31 30.72 14.13
C LYS A 143 0.60 31.87 15.10
N GLU A 144 -0.17 32.92 14.97
CA GLU A 144 -0.19 34.08 15.89
C GLU A 144 -1.63 34.34 16.32
N THR A 145 -1.84 34.65 17.61
CA THR A 145 -3.18 34.80 18.19
C THR A 145 -3.29 36.05 19.04
N PRO A 146 -3.21 37.29 18.44
CA PRO A 146 -3.41 38.55 19.16
C PRO A 146 -4.85 38.75 19.61
N TYR A 147 -5.02 39.63 20.63
CA TYR A 147 -6.31 40.08 21.12
C TYR A 147 -6.57 41.50 20.70
N TYR A 148 -7.85 41.82 20.45
CA TYR A 148 -8.32 43.14 20.07
C TYR A 148 -9.57 43.49 20.86
N HIS A 149 -9.69 44.72 21.34
CA HIS A 149 -10.91 45.26 21.90
C HIS A 149 -11.25 46.61 21.25
N ILE A 150 -12.45 47.10 21.49
CA ILE A 150 -12.90 48.40 20.96
C ILE A 150 -13.07 49.35 22.12
N GLU A 151 -12.36 50.50 22.07
CA GLU A 151 -12.50 51.57 23.03
C GLU A 151 -12.71 52.88 22.26
N ASN A 152 -13.74 53.65 22.64
CA ASN A 152 -14.13 54.91 21.95
C ASN A 152 -14.26 54.76 20.43
N GLY A 153 -14.75 53.64 19.93
CA GLY A 153 -14.93 53.36 18.50
C GLY A 153 -13.64 52.98 17.75
N GLN A 154 -12.50 52.81 18.44
CA GLN A 154 -11.24 52.44 17.84
C GLN A 154 -10.83 51.05 18.29
N VAL A 155 -10.30 50.24 17.34
CA VAL A 155 -9.78 48.91 17.62
C VAL A 155 -8.36 49.00 18.18
N ILE A 156 -8.17 48.46 19.36
CA ILE A 156 -6.90 48.46 20.09
C ILE A 156 -6.33 47.03 20.11
N ASN A 157 -5.02 46.87 19.84
CA ASN A 157 -4.35 45.59 19.80
C ASN A 157 -3.84 45.16 21.18
N ASN A 158 -4.77 44.85 22.05
CA ASN A 158 -4.55 44.12 23.30
C ASN A 158 -5.90 43.58 23.81
N ARG A 159 -5.92 42.86 24.90
CA ARG A 159 -7.15 42.29 25.46
C ARG A 159 -8.03 43.29 26.16
N GLY A 160 -7.43 44.21 26.91
CA GLY A 160 -8.12 45.33 27.59
C GLY A 160 -9.01 44.95 28.78
N TYR A 161 -9.33 43.70 28.92
CA TYR A 161 -10.24 43.13 29.93
C TYR A 161 -9.66 41.87 30.59
N ASP A 162 -10.22 41.46 31.72
CA ASP A 162 -9.91 40.17 32.34
C ASP A 162 -10.27 39.01 31.41
N GLU A 163 -9.57 37.92 31.57
CA GLU A 163 -9.83 36.71 30.78
C GLU A 163 -11.14 36.06 31.23
N VAL A 164 -12.02 35.76 30.25
CA VAL A 164 -13.28 35.08 30.48
C VAL A 164 -13.31 33.79 29.64
N PRO A 165 -14.14 32.80 29.99
CA PRO A 165 -14.38 31.63 29.13
C PRO A 165 -14.92 32.05 27.78
N TYR A 166 -14.53 31.34 26.72
CA TYR A 166 -15.18 31.50 25.43
C TYR A 166 -16.65 31.02 25.47
N ASN A 167 -17.57 31.81 24.89
CA ASN A 167 -19.02 31.57 24.99
C ASN A 167 -19.58 31.69 26.42
N TYR A 168 -19.05 32.66 27.20
CA TYR A 168 -19.27 32.79 28.65
C TYR A 168 -20.75 32.96 29.02
N TYR A 169 -21.48 33.89 28.37
CA TYR A 169 -22.91 34.08 28.64
C TYR A 169 -23.72 32.81 28.48
N ASN A 170 -23.57 32.12 27.32
CA ASN A 170 -24.29 30.89 27.08
C ASN A 170 -23.85 29.76 28.02
N LEU A 171 -22.59 29.74 28.43
CA LEU A 171 -22.09 28.80 29.46
C LEU A 171 -22.86 28.97 30.77
N LEU A 172 -23.00 30.20 31.27
CA LEU A 172 -23.74 30.48 32.53
C LEU A 172 -25.22 30.09 32.41
N GLN A 173 -25.86 30.45 31.29
CA GLN A 173 -27.24 30.00 31.03
C GLN A 173 -27.35 28.48 30.97
N GLY A 174 -26.42 27.80 30.29
CA GLY A 174 -26.39 26.35 30.19
C GLY A 174 -26.19 25.66 31.54
N ILE A 175 -25.37 26.22 32.42
CA ILE A 175 -25.20 25.73 33.81
C ILE A 175 -26.52 25.90 34.58
N ALA A 176 -27.16 27.07 34.49
CA ALA A 176 -28.45 27.35 35.15
C ALA A 176 -29.57 26.44 34.66
N GLU A 177 -29.60 26.12 33.39
CA GLU A 177 -30.55 25.21 32.73
C GLU A 177 -30.20 23.71 32.87
N ASN A 178 -29.13 23.39 33.61
CA ASN A 178 -28.65 22.01 33.80
C ASN A 178 -28.37 21.25 32.51
N LYS A 179 -27.86 21.96 31.49
CA LYS A 179 -27.32 21.38 30.25
C LYS A 179 -26.01 20.65 30.49
N THR A 180 -25.67 19.77 29.57
CA THR A 180 -24.31 19.19 29.54
C THR A 180 -23.30 20.24 29.05
N VAL A 181 -22.38 20.65 29.92
CA VAL A 181 -21.28 21.56 29.57
C VAL A 181 -20.19 20.77 28.89
N VAL A 182 -19.88 21.15 27.65
CA VAL A 182 -18.83 20.52 26.85
C VAL A 182 -17.59 21.41 26.83
N PHE A 183 -16.52 20.97 27.46
CA PHE A 183 -15.23 21.65 27.42
C PHE A 183 -14.43 21.18 26.22
N SER A 184 -13.99 22.13 25.37
CA SER A 184 -13.06 21.91 24.27
C SER A 184 -11.90 22.90 24.33
N GLU A 185 -10.73 22.54 23.78
CA GLU A 185 -9.51 23.36 23.91
C GLU A 185 -9.58 24.63 23.03
N GLY A 186 -10.12 24.48 21.80
CA GLY A 186 -10.14 25.55 20.80
C GLY A 186 -11.47 26.27 20.68
N GLU A 187 -11.45 27.59 20.36
CA GLU A 187 -12.68 28.38 20.13
C GLU A 187 -13.40 27.91 18.85
N LYS A 188 -12.66 27.46 17.81
CA LYS A 188 -13.24 26.86 16.58
C LYS A 188 -14.08 25.64 16.94
N ASP A 189 -13.54 24.78 17.78
CA ASP A 189 -14.20 23.55 18.22
C ASP A 189 -15.45 23.82 19.03
N VAL A 190 -15.40 24.81 19.89
CA VAL A 190 -16.59 25.28 20.63
C VAL A 190 -17.71 25.67 19.67
N ASN A 191 -17.42 26.44 18.65
CA ASN A 191 -18.39 26.83 17.65
C ASN A 191 -18.91 25.62 16.87
N THR A 192 -18.02 24.74 16.43
CA THR A 192 -18.38 23.50 15.74
C THR A 192 -19.31 22.62 16.58
N ILE A 193 -19.01 22.43 17.86
CA ILE A 193 -19.81 21.63 18.79
C ILE A 193 -21.19 22.28 19.01
N ASN A 194 -21.24 23.61 19.26
CA ASN A 194 -22.50 24.32 19.48
C ASN A 194 -23.39 24.34 18.23
N ASN A 195 -22.82 24.32 17.03
CA ASN A 195 -23.58 24.24 15.78
C ASN A 195 -24.00 22.80 15.44
N THR A 196 -23.27 21.80 15.92
CA THR A 196 -23.56 20.39 15.65
C THR A 196 -24.54 19.79 16.65
N LEU A 197 -24.41 20.08 17.93
CA LEU A 197 -25.23 19.51 18.99
C LEU A 197 -26.51 20.32 19.26
N SER A 198 -27.48 19.69 19.95
CA SER A 198 -28.72 20.34 20.36
C SER A 198 -28.46 21.41 21.42
N LYS A 199 -28.76 22.67 21.10
CA LYS A 199 -28.63 23.82 22.04
C LYS A 199 -29.52 23.68 23.28
N LYS A 200 -30.50 22.76 23.27
CA LYS A 200 -31.34 22.45 24.44
C LYS A 200 -30.63 21.58 25.49
N ASP A 201 -29.76 20.71 25.02
CA ASP A 201 -29.14 19.67 25.85
C ASP A 201 -27.67 19.95 26.14
N TYR A 202 -27.00 20.75 25.31
CA TYR A 202 -25.56 20.96 25.36
C TYR A 202 -25.20 22.44 25.26
N VAL A 203 -24.10 22.80 25.90
CA VAL A 203 -23.40 24.09 25.71
C VAL A 203 -21.91 23.84 25.70
N ALA A 204 -21.20 24.26 24.63
CA ALA A 204 -19.77 24.13 24.57
C ALA A 204 -19.05 25.41 24.96
N THR A 205 -17.88 25.27 25.57
CA THR A 205 -17.02 26.37 26.03
C THR A 205 -15.55 25.97 25.96
N SER A 206 -14.66 26.98 25.85
CA SER A 206 -13.23 26.83 26.08
C SER A 206 -12.82 27.72 27.25
N ILE A 207 -12.06 27.13 28.18
CA ILE A 207 -11.47 27.83 29.33
C ILE A 207 -9.95 27.91 29.23
N LYS A 208 -9.40 27.82 28.02
CA LYS A 208 -7.96 27.92 27.80
C LYS A 208 -7.45 29.29 28.22
N GLY A 209 -6.60 29.34 29.25
CA GLY A 209 -6.08 30.56 29.86
C GLY A 209 -6.87 31.04 31.07
N PHE A 210 -8.17 30.78 31.15
CA PHE A 210 -9.02 31.17 32.27
C PHE A 210 -8.69 30.38 33.54
N LYS A 211 -8.63 31.06 34.70
CA LYS A 211 -8.20 30.46 35.96
C LYS A 211 -9.19 30.59 37.11
N ASP A 212 -10.13 31.50 37.02
CA ASP A 212 -11.12 31.74 38.09
C ASP A 212 -12.31 30.76 37.93
N TYR A 213 -12.01 29.46 38.12
CA TYR A 213 -12.98 28.39 37.89
C TYR A 213 -14.22 28.47 38.78
N ASP A 214 -14.16 29.14 39.95
CA ASP A 214 -15.30 29.24 40.85
C ASP A 214 -16.46 30.04 40.26
N LYS A 215 -16.20 30.95 39.33
CA LYS A 215 -17.22 31.69 38.60
C LYS A 215 -18.07 30.85 37.65
N ILE A 216 -17.61 29.65 37.32
CA ILE A 216 -18.29 28.76 36.35
C ILE A 216 -18.59 27.37 36.93
N LYS A 217 -18.49 27.22 38.26
CA LYS A 217 -18.89 26.00 38.99
C LYS A 217 -20.36 26.11 39.39
N GLY A 218 -21.17 25.21 38.89
CA GLY A 218 -22.52 24.95 39.36
C GLY A 218 -22.58 23.68 40.20
N GLU A 219 -23.65 23.50 40.95
CA GLU A 219 -23.95 22.23 41.65
C GLU A 219 -24.47 21.18 40.67
N PHE A 220 -24.01 19.93 40.84
CA PHE A 220 -24.48 18.78 40.06
C PHE A 220 -24.29 18.89 38.52
N MET A 221 -23.22 19.56 38.06
CA MET A 221 -22.97 19.76 36.63
C MET A 221 -22.86 18.44 35.87
N LYS A 222 -23.43 18.41 34.68
CA LYS A 222 -23.14 17.38 33.68
C LYS A 222 -22.00 17.87 32.80
N ILE A 223 -20.89 17.16 32.82
CA ILE A 223 -19.66 17.61 32.14
C ILE A 223 -19.23 16.57 31.12
N ALA A 224 -18.90 17.06 29.93
CA ALA A 224 -18.21 16.33 28.90
C ALA A 224 -16.94 17.09 28.50
N VAL A 225 -15.84 16.39 28.25
CA VAL A 225 -14.57 16.98 27.83
C VAL A 225 -14.14 16.36 26.51
N ILE A 226 -13.84 17.19 25.52
CA ILE A 226 -13.26 16.77 24.25
C ILE A 226 -11.91 17.48 24.15
N GLY A 227 -10.80 16.74 24.20
CA GLY A 227 -9.46 17.28 24.00
C GLY A 227 -8.91 16.93 22.64
N ASP A 228 -7.99 17.75 22.16
CA ASP A 228 -7.21 17.46 20.97
C ASP A 228 -6.36 16.20 21.17
N THR A 229 -5.95 15.55 20.09
CA THR A 229 -5.05 14.41 20.17
C THR A 229 -3.64 14.86 20.58
N GLY A 230 -2.93 14.04 21.36
CA GLY A 230 -1.59 14.30 21.82
C GLY A 230 -1.49 14.83 23.24
N GLU A 231 -0.29 15.28 23.62
CA GLU A 231 0.04 15.62 25.01
C GLU A 231 -0.66 16.87 25.52
N ALA A 232 -0.83 17.88 24.65
CA ALA A 232 -1.48 19.14 25.01
C ALA A 232 -2.97 18.92 25.35
N GLY A 233 -3.69 18.20 24.51
CA GLY A 233 -5.10 17.87 24.77
C GLY A 233 -5.27 17.02 26.02
N GLN A 234 -4.36 16.07 26.29
CA GLN A 234 -4.40 15.30 27.54
C GLN A 234 -4.22 16.18 28.78
N LYS A 235 -3.29 17.15 28.74
CA LYS A 235 -3.11 18.12 29.83
C LYS A 235 -4.36 18.98 30.04
N TYR A 236 -5.03 19.37 28.97
CA TYR A 236 -6.29 20.11 29.05
C TYR A 236 -7.39 19.27 29.73
N ILE A 237 -7.57 18.02 29.32
CA ILE A 237 -8.51 17.07 29.94
C ILE A 237 -8.23 16.91 31.43
N ASP A 238 -6.96 16.71 31.79
CA ASP A 238 -6.56 16.52 33.19
C ASP A 238 -6.82 17.75 34.06
N ASN A 239 -6.63 18.95 33.49
CA ASN A 239 -6.95 20.22 34.15
C ASN A 239 -8.46 20.35 34.44
N ILE A 240 -9.30 20.09 33.43
CA ILE A 240 -10.77 20.12 33.60
C ILE A 240 -11.18 19.09 34.65
N LYS A 241 -10.67 17.85 34.54
CA LYS A 241 -10.98 16.79 35.51
C LYS A 241 -10.60 17.18 36.93
N TYR A 242 -9.40 17.72 37.14
CA TYR A 242 -8.93 18.14 38.45
C TYR A 242 -9.83 19.17 39.10
N ASN A 243 -10.30 20.17 38.33
CA ASN A 243 -11.04 21.32 38.87
C ASN A 243 -12.56 21.06 39.00
N PHE A 244 -13.15 20.19 38.17
CA PHE A 244 -14.60 20.05 38.08
C PHE A 244 -15.17 18.69 38.48
N ILE A 245 -14.37 17.62 38.60
CA ILE A 245 -14.88 16.27 38.91
C ILE A 245 -15.67 16.24 40.24
N LYS A 246 -15.34 17.09 41.21
CA LYS A 246 -15.97 17.11 42.55
C LYS A 246 -17.40 17.66 42.47
N VAL A 247 -17.65 18.67 41.65
CA VAL A 247 -18.95 19.32 41.49
C VAL A 247 -19.85 18.64 40.43
N ALA A 248 -19.27 17.73 39.64
CA ALA A 248 -19.99 17.04 38.60
C ALA A 248 -20.89 15.94 39.15
N SER A 249 -22.14 15.85 38.64
CA SER A 249 -23.04 14.71 38.79
C SER A 249 -22.74 13.63 37.72
N SER A 250 -22.31 14.03 36.55
CA SER A 250 -21.84 13.19 35.46
C SER A 250 -20.56 13.81 34.89
N PHE A 251 -19.50 13.02 34.69
CA PHE A 251 -18.24 13.48 34.11
C PHE A 251 -17.76 12.49 33.05
N LYS A 252 -17.77 12.91 31.78
CA LYS A 252 -17.38 12.06 30.67
C LYS A 252 -16.17 12.67 29.92
N ILE A 253 -15.17 11.83 29.62
CA ILE A 253 -14.13 12.16 28.64
C ILE A 253 -14.58 11.53 27.33
N ILE A 254 -14.85 12.36 26.32
CA ILE A 254 -15.43 11.91 25.07
C ILE A 254 -14.31 11.33 24.19
N ASN A 255 -14.44 10.05 23.85
CA ASN A 255 -13.55 9.37 22.93
C ASN A 255 -14.21 9.35 21.55
N LEU A 256 -13.66 10.14 20.62
CA LEU A 256 -14.09 10.15 19.23
C LEU A 256 -13.48 8.97 18.47
N PRO A 257 -14.26 8.16 17.76
CA PRO A 257 -13.74 7.05 16.94
C PRO A 257 -12.70 7.54 15.93
N SER A 258 -11.64 6.77 15.77
CA SER A 258 -10.56 6.99 14.79
C SER A 258 -9.76 8.29 14.92
N ILE A 259 -10.10 9.22 15.81
CA ILE A 259 -9.41 10.52 15.90
C ILE A 259 -7.90 10.37 16.15
N LYS A 260 -7.48 9.38 16.92
CA LYS A 260 -6.06 9.13 17.19
C LYS A 260 -5.31 8.56 16.00
N ALA A 261 -6.01 7.89 15.09
CA ALA A 261 -5.45 7.39 13.85
C ALA A 261 -5.20 8.52 12.82
N MET A 262 -5.86 9.66 12.98
CA MET A 262 -5.68 10.84 12.12
C MET A 262 -4.38 11.61 12.44
N GLY A 263 -3.74 11.36 13.59
CA GLY A 263 -2.47 11.99 13.96
C GLY A 263 -2.49 12.74 15.30
N ASN A 264 -1.47 13.60 15.51
CA ASN A 264 -1.36 14.47 16.68
C ASN A 264 -1.95 15.84 16.40
N ASN A 265 -2.46 16.49 17.44
CA ASN A 265 -3.09 17.82 17.41
C ASN A 265 -4.34 17.90 16.49
N ILE A 266 -5.05 16.77 16.39
CA ILE A 266 -6.33 16.69 15.68
C ILE A 266 -7.44 17.04 16.66
N ASP A 267 -8.32 17.94 16.27
CA ASP A 267 -9.44 18.42 17.05
C ASP A 267 -10.80 17.82 16.56
N VAL A 268 -11.90 18.14 17.25
CA VAL A 268 -13.23 17.64 16.87
C VAL A 268 -13.73 18.23 15.55
N THR A 269 -13.25 19.42 15.19
CA THR A 269 -13.60 20.04 13.91
C THR A 269 -12.92 19.30 12.76
N ASP A 270 -11.62 19.01 12.89
CA ASP A 270 -10.87 18.19 11.91
C ASP A 270 -11.53 16.82 11.75
N TRP A 271 -11.98 16.20 12.85
CA TRP A 271 -12.67 14.92 12.83
C TRP A 271 -13.98 14.96 12.05
N LEU A 272 -14.80 16.01 12.23
CA LEU A 272 -16.03 16.19 11.44
C LEU A 272 -15.75 16.54 9.98
N GLU A 273 -14.73 17.38 9.70
CA GLU A 273 -14.29 17.73 8.34
C GLU A 273 -13.76 16.51 7.58
N ALA A 274 -13.25 15.48 8.27
CA ALA A 274 -12.86 14.20 7.68
C ALA A 274 -14.04 13.27 7.30
N GLY A 275 -15.28 13.75 7.40
CA GLY A 275 -16.48 13.03 6.94
C GLY A 275 -17.28 12.34 8.04
N HIS A 276 -16.89 12.49 9.31
CA HIS A 276 -17.69 11.97 10.43
C HIS A 276 -18.96 12.77 10.66
N THR A 277 -19.99 12.09 11.15
CA THR A 277 -21.34 12.63 11.22
C THR A 277 -21.75 13.08 12.64
N LYS A 278 -22.74 13.97 12.72
CA LYS A 278 -23.43 14.33 13.98
C LYS A 278 -23.92 13.08 14.75
N LYS A 279 -24.38 12.05 14.05
CA LYS A 279 -24.86 10.80 14.66
C LYS A 279 -23.72 10.07 15.37
N GLU A 280 -22.53 10.03 14.76
CA GLU A 280 -21.33 9.41 15.36
C GLU A 280 -20.85 10.22 16.57
N LEU A 281 -20.88 11.56 16.49
CA LEU A 281 -20.56 12.41 17.63
C LEU A 281 -21.51 12.12 18.82
N LEU A 282 -22.81 12.07 18.60
CA LEU A 282 -23.79 11.73 19.65
C LEU A 282 -23.58 10.31 20.18
N GLN A 283 -23.17 9.37 19.33
CA GLN A 283 -22.83 8.01 19.78
C GLN A 283 -21.60 8.01 20.67
N ALA A 284 -20.58 8.83 20.35
CA ALA A 284 -19.39 8.98 21.18
C ALA A 284 -19.76 9.48 22.59
N PHE A 285 -20.63 10.48 22.70
CA PHE A 285 -21.15 10.94 24.01
C PHE A 285 -21.87 9.84 24.79
N LYS A 286 -22.67 9.00 24.11
CA LYS A 286 -23.38 7.88 24.76
C LYS A 286 -22.43 6.77 25.21
N ARG A 287 -21.40 6.47 24.42
CA ARG A 287 -20.45 5.38 24.67
C ARG A 287 -19.34 5.76 25.64
N SER A 288 -19.05 7.05 25.80
CA SER A 288 -17.99 7.47 26.71
C SER A 288 -18.33 7.15 28.18
N LEU A 289 -17.31 6.62 28.89
CA LEU A 289 -17.45 6.22 30.29
C LEU A 289 -17.77 7.42 31.17
N ASP A 290 -18.81 7.29 31.99
CA ASP A 290 -19.08 8.26 33.05
C ASP A 290 -18.26 7.92 34.29
N LEU A 291 -17.29 8.78 34.61
CA LEU A 291 -16.39 8.60 35.76
C LEU A 291 -17.11 8.69 37.14
N LYS A 292 -18.37 9.11 37.14
CA LYS A 292 -19.22 9.18 38.34
C LYS A 292 -20.12 7.95 38.52
N ASP A 293 -20.26 7.11 37.49
CA ASP A 293 -21.07 5.87 37.58
C ASP A 293 -20.32 4.80 38.38
N LYS A 294 -20.88 4.43 39.52
CA LYS A 294 -20.31 3.43 40.42
C LYS A 294 -20.68 1.98 40.06
N ASN A 295 -21.57 1.76 39.13
CA ASN A 295 -21.98 0.42 38.70
C ASN A 295 -21.06 -0.15 37.60
N GLU A 296 -20.32 0.70 36.95
CA GLU A 296 -19.37 0.31 35.87
C GLU A 296 -17.95 0.12 36.40
N LEU A 297 -17.15 -0.63 35.65
CA LEU A 297 -15.70 -0.66 35.89
C LEU A 297 -15.13 0.75 35.71
N GLN A 298 -14.23 1.11 36.60
CA GLN A 298 -13.52 2.39 36.56
C GLN A 298 -12.03 2.16 36.46
N GLN A 299 -11.31 3.17 36.02
CA GLN A 299 -9.85 3.12 35.90
C GLN A 299 -9.21 4.31 36.58
N ASP A 300 -8.20 4.05 37.37
CA ASP A 300 -7.36 5.09 38.00
C ASP A 300 -5.87 4.75 37.92
N GLN A 301 -5.02 5.49 38.63
CA GLN A 301 -3.56 5.29 38.63
C GLN A 301 -3.08 3.94 39.16
N LYS A 302 -3.97 3.18 39.84
CA LYS A 302 -3.65 1.86 40.43
C LYS A 302 -4.15 0.70 39.62
N GLY A 303 -4.96 0.96 38.58
CA GLY A 303 -5.51 -0.08 37.70
C GLY A 303 -6.99 0.07 37.42
N ILE A 304 -7.57 -0.98 36.89
CA ILE A 304 -9.02 -1.09 36.65
C ILE A 304 -9.67 -1.75 37.87
N TYR A 305 -10.75 -1.17 38.36
CA TYR A 305 -11.43 -1.62 39.56
C TYR A 305 -12.95 -1.60 39.37
N LYS A 306 -13.63 -2.36 40.24
CA LYS A 306 -15.08 -2.32 40.46
C LYS A 306 -15.37 -1.83 41.87
N PHE A 307 -16.55 -1.23 42.05
CA PHE A 307 -17.04 -0.93 43.41
C PHE A 307 -17.68 -2.18 44.06
N LYS A 308 -17.36 -2.42 45.31
CA LYS A 308 -18.00 -3.43 46.13
C LYS A 308 -18.82 -2.70 47.20
N PHE A 309 -20.15 -2.85 47.15
CA PHE A 309 -21.07 -2.27 48.11
C PHE A 309 -21.14 -3.17 49.36
N SER A 310 -21.12 -2.56 50.53
CA SER A 310 -21.38 -3.27 51.78
C SER A 310 -22.89 -3.51 51.94
N LYS A 311 -23.27 -4.44 52.82
CA LYS A 311 -24.67 -4.62 53.21
C LYS A 311 -25.17 -3.50 54.13
N ASP A 312 -24.25 -2.78 54.80
CA ASP A 312 -24.57 -1.63 55.63
C ASP A 312 -24.67 -0.39 54.75
N GLU A 313 -25.86 0.23 54.73
CA GLU A 313 -26.22 1.35 53.86
C GLU A 313 -25.37 2.59 54.09
N ASP A 314 -24.77 2.78 55.29
CA ASP A 314 -23.89 3.92 55.62
C ASP A 314 -22.42 3.74 55.22
N SER A 315 -22.01 2.59 54.73
CA SER A 315 -20.63 2.33 54.38
C SER A 315 -20.29 2.80 52.95
N LYS A 316 -19.17 3.51 52.81
CA LYS A 316 -18.64 3.89 51.47
C LYS A 316 -18.24 2.64 50.67
N PRO A 317 -18.61 2.55 49.40
CA PRO A 317 -18.27 1.42 48.57
C PRO A 317 -16.75 1.29 48.43
N ALA A 318 -16.21 0.07 48.63
CA ALA A 318 -14.80 -0.24 48.53
C ALA A 318 -14.41 -0.45 47.06
N ARG A 319 -13.19 -0.02 46.67
CA ARG A 319 -12.62 -0.30 45.35
C ARG A 319 -11.93 -1.66 45.38
N VAL A 320 -12.29 -2.53 44.47
CA VAL A 320 -11.66 -3.85 44.28
C VAL A 320 -11.02 -3.86 42.90
N TYR A 321 -9.68 -3.82 42.87
CA TYR A 321 -8.91 -3.83 41.61
C TYR A 321 -8.94 -5.20 40.97
N ILE A 322 -9.09 -5.22 39.63
CA ILE A 322 -9.03 -6.43 38.80
C ILE A 322 -7.81 -6.47 37.90
N THR A 323 -7.09 -5.34 37.75
CA THR A 323 -5.82 -5.25 37.05
C THR A 323 -4.82 -4.38 37.81
N ASP A 324 -3.51 -4.53 37.53
CA ASP A 324 -2.43 -3.64 37.92
C ASP A 324 -1.96 -2.71 36.80
N PHE A 325 -2.76 -2.59 35.75
CA PHE A 325 -2.49 -1.76 34.57
C PHE A 325 -3.72 -0.94 34.17
N GLN A 326 -3.45 0.13 33.42
CA GLN A 326 -4.44 0.96 32.73
C GLN A 326 -4.51 0.57 31.26
N ILE A 327 -5.70 0.64 30.65
CA ILE A 327 -5.87 0.59 29.20
C ILE A 327 -5.92 2.04 28.71
N LEU A 328 -4.99 2.40 27.82
CA LEU A 328 -4.91 3.73 27.22
C LEU A 328 -5.68 3.78 25.90
N GLU A 329 -5.59 2.70 25.10
CA GLU A 329 -6.23 2.56 23.80
C GLU A 329 -6.62 1.09 23.59
N ALA A 330 -7.71 0.90 22.89
CA ALA A 330 -8.14 -0.41 22.39
C ALA A 330 -8.59 -0.27 20.94
N SER A 331 -8.20 -1.21 20.09
CA SER A 331 -8.67 -1.29 18.71
C SER A 331 -8.97 -2.74 18.33
N LYS A 332 -10.01 -2.93 17.53
CA LYS A 332 -10.27 -4.20 16.85
C LYS A 332 -9.22 -4.36 15.77
N VAL A 333 -8.62 -5.53 15.68
CA VAL A 333 -7.59 -5.85 14.70
C VAL A 333 -8.10 -6.96 13.83
N GLU A 334 -8.11 -6.73 12.54
CA GLU A 334 -8.39 -7.74 11.54
C GLU A 334 -7.09 -8.06 10.78
N LYS A 335 -6.62 -9.30 10.88
CA LYS A 335 -5.53 -9.80 10.03
C LYS A 335 -6.14 -10.26 8.71
N VAL A 336 -6.16 -9.35 7.74
CA VAL A 336 -6.85 -9.53 6.45
C VAL A 336 -6.37 -10.78 5.72
N ASP A 337 -5.05 -11.02 5.66
CA ASP A 337 -4.46 -12.17 4.95
C ASP A 337 -4.68 -13.53 5.68
N ALA A 338 -5.15 -13.52 6.90
CA ALA A 338 -5.40 -14.72 7.71
C ALA A 338 -6.86 -14.88 8.14
N GLU A 339 -7.72 -13.91 7.80
CA GLU A 339 -9.13 -13.85 8.19
C GLU A 339 -9.34 -14.02 9.71
N VAL A 340 -8.42 -13.46 10.52
CA VAL A 340 -8.44 -13.60 11.99
C VAL A 340 -8.72 -12.25 12.63
N GLU A 341 -9.80 -12.19 13.41
CA GLU A 341 -10.10 -11.06 14.26
C GLU A 341 -9.33 -11.15 15.60
N GLY A 342 -8.89 -9.98 16.06
CA GLY A 342 -8.19 -9.84 17.33
C GLY A 342 -8.46 -8.50 17.99
N ILE A 343 -7.71 -8.23 19.04
CA ILE A 343 -7.71 -6.97 19.76
C ILE A 343 -6.27 -6.49 19.96
N ARG A 344 -6.07 -5.19 19.77
CA ARG A 344 -4.85 -4.47 20.14
C ARG A 344 -5.18 -3.62 21.35
N LEU A 345 -4.38 -3.79 22.40
CA LEU A 345 -4.46 -3.00 23.63
C LEU A 345 -3.15 -2.26 23.84
N LYS A 346 -3.22 -0.95 24.03
CA LYS A 346 -2.12 -0.14 24.54
C LYS A 346 -2.33 0.01 26.05
N ILE A 347 -1.48 -0.61 26.82
CA ILE A 347 -1.61 -0.70 28.27
C ILE A 347 -0.43 -0.03 28.96
N LYS A 348 -0.71 0.55 30.12
CA LYS A 348 0.29 1.22 30.97
C LYS A 348 0.37 0.52 32.32
N SER A 349 1.54 0.10 32.71
CA SER A 349 1.79 -0.44 34.04
C SER A 349 1.58 0.62 35.13
N CYS A 350 0.87 0.26 36.18
CA CYS A 350 0.65 1.12 37.32
C CYS A 350 1.82 1.06 38.34
N ILE A 351 2.78 0.15 38.12
CA ILE A 351 3.94 -0.04 39.00
C ILE A 351 5.08 0.87 38.55
N ASP A 352 5.49 0.79 37.30
CA ASP A 352 6.66 1.48 36.71
C ASP A 352 6.32 2.50 35.61
N GLY A 353 5.06 2.60 35.24
CA GLY A 353 4.60 3.52 34.19
C GLY A 353 4.93 3.08 32.76
N LYS A 354 5.50 1.91 32.56
CA LYS A 354 5.85 1.35 31.25
C LYS A 354 4.60 1.21 30.38
N ILE A 355 4.69 1.70 29.15
CA ILE A 355 3.61 1.59 28.15
C ILE A 355 4.01 0.52 27.15
N VAL A 356 3.11 -0.43 26.91
CA VAL A 356 3.31 -1.54 25.96
C VAL A 356 2.07 -1.73 25.10
N GLU A 357 2.29 -2.02 23.83
CA GLU A 357 1.22 -2.47 22.93
C GLU A 357 1.22 -3.99 22.86
N LYS A 358 0.05 -4.59 23.01
CA LYS A 358 -0.15 -6.03 22.90
C LYS A 358 -1.27 -6.33 21.90
N VAL A 359 -0.99 -7.27 20.99
CA VAL A 359 -1.95 -7.74 20.00
C VAL A 359 -2.22 -9.21 20.27
N GLY A 360 -3.50 -9.57 20.37
CA GLY A 360 -3.94 -10.94 20.60
C GLY A 360 -5.19 -11.28 19.79
N SER A 361 -5.44 -12.57 19.58
CA SER A 361 -6.69 -13.01 18.95
C SER A 361 -7.89 -12.73 19.88
N SER A 362 -9.11 -12.71 19.37
CA SER A 362 -10.33 -12.55 20.16
C SER A 362 -10.46 -13.60 21.27
N LYS A 363 -9.81 -14.74 21.12
CA LYS A 363 -9.78 -15.85 22.08
C LYS A 363 -9.07 -15.54 23.40
N ILE A 364 -8.33 -14.44 23.50
CA ILE A 364 -7.66 -14.06 24.77
C ILE A 364 -8.66 -13.82 25.90
N PHE A 365 -9.92 -13.51 25.60
CA PHE A 365 -10.96 -13.31 26.60
C PHE A 365 -11.77 -14.57 26.96
N ASP A 366 -11.44 -15.72 26.38
CA ASP A 366 -12.21 -16.95 26.59
C ASP A 366 -11.89 -17.59 27.95
N ASP A 367 -10.65 -17.48 28.43
CA ASP A 367 -10.24 -18.02 29.73
C ASP A 367 -9.12 -17.18 30.38
N LEU A 368 -9.02 -17.30 31.72
CA LEU A 368 -8.05 -16.56 32.53
C LEU A 368 -6.59 -16.88 32.20
N LYS A 369 -6.28 -18.12 31.85
CA LYS A 369 -4.92 -18.57 31.55
C LYS A 369 -4.44 -17.93 30.26
N THR A 370 -5.29 -17.96 29.24
CA THR A 370 -4.99 -17.34 27.94
C THR A 370 -4.78 -15.84 28.07
N PHE A 371 -5.65 -15.14 28.83
CA PHE A 371 -5.51 -13.71 29.06
C PHE A 371 -4.24 -13.37 29.85
N ARG A 372 -3.93 -14.12 30.90
CA ARG A 372 -2.69 -13.92 31.69
C ARG A 372 -1.43 -14.19 30.86
N ASN A 373 -1.44 -15.21 30.01
CA ASN A 373 -0.34 -15.47 29.05
C ASN A 373 -0.18 -14.32 28.05
N PHE A 374 -1.27 -13.74 27.57
CA PHE A 374 -1.26 -12.57 26.69
C PHE A 374 -0.62 -11.36 27.39
N LEU A 375 -0.92 -11.13 28.67
CA LEU A 375 -0.34 -10.04 29.46
C LEU A 375 1.16 -10.25 29.72
N GLY A 376 1.62 -11.49 29.87
CA GLY A 376 3.02 -11.85 30.14
C GLY A 376 3.44 -11.51 31.56
N MET A 377 4.74 -11.21 31.77
CA MET A 377 5.31 -10.96 33.08
C MET A 377 5.10 -9.55 33.60
N ASP A 378 4.92 -8.58 32.71
CA ASP A 378 4.90 -7.15 33.06
C ASP A 378 3.55 -6.65 33.61
N PHE A 379 2.47 -7.43 33.44
CA PHE A 379 1.10 -7.01 33.75
C PHE A 379 0.29 -8.15 34.34
N SER A 380 -0.59 -7.83 35.31
CA SER A 380 -1.39 -8.83 35.99
C SER A 380 -2.88 -8.58 35.88
N PHE A 381 -3.63 -9.62 35.49
CA PHE A 381 -5.07 -9.68 35.71
C PHE A 381 -5.31 -10.34 37.09
N ILE A 382 -5.70 -9.52 38.06
CA ILE A 382 -5.88 -9.91 39.48
C ILE A 382 -7.22 -10.65 39.66
N GLY A 383 -8.16 -10.41 38.78
CA GLY A 383 -9.48 -11.06 38.81
C GLY A 383 -9.38 -12.59 38.86
N SER A 384 -10.23 -13.22 39.67
CA SER A 384 -10.23 -14.68 39.87
C SER A 384 -11.32 -15.43 39.12
N LYS A 385 -12.29 -14.72 38.57
CA LYS A 385 -13.46 -15.29 37.90
C LYS A 385 -13.47 -14.93 36.40
N VAL A 386 -13.88 -15.89 35.56
CA VAL A 386 -14.05 -15.66 34.11
C VAL A 386 -15.07 -14.53 33.85
N GLY A 387 -16.13 -14.42 34.69
CA GLY A 387 -17.09 -13.32 34.59
C GLY A 387 -16.48 -11.92 34.74
N GLU A 388 -15.38 -11.76 35.48
CA GLU A 388 -14.68 -10.48 35.58
C GLU A 388 -13.91 -10.16 34.29
N LEU A 389 -13.39 -11.16 33.61
CA LEU A 389 -12.77 -11.04 32.30
C LEU A 389 -13.78 -10.70 31.21
N VAL A 390 -14.96 -11.33 31.26
CA VAL A 390 -16.07 -11.00 30.36
C VAL A 390 -16.55 -9.56 30.58
N ASN A 391 -16.68 -9.12 31.84
CA ASN A 391 -17.01 -7.73 32.15
C ASN A 391 -15.95 -6.75 31.64
N LEU A 392 -14.69 -7.10 31.74
CA LEU A 392 -13.59 -6.29 31.18
C LEU A 392 -13.70 -6.18 29.65
N LYS A 393 -13.99 -7.29 28.95
CA LYS A 393 -14.22 -7.30 27.50
C LYS A 393 -15.41 -6.39 27.12
N VAL A 394 -16.54 -6.51 27.83
CA VAL A 394 -17.73 -5.68 27.60
C VAL A 394 -17.41 -4.20 27.85
N TRP A 395 -16.71 -3.89 28.93
CA TRP A 395 -16.29 -2.54 29.30
C TRP A 395 -15.37 -1.93 28.25
N ILE A 396 -14.37 -2.69 27.74
CA ILE A 396 -13.48 -2.26 26.65
C ILE A 396 -14.34 -1.92 25.41
N ASN A 397 -15.22 -2.84 24.98
CA ASN A 397 -16.04 -2.64 23.79
C ASN A 397 -17.03 -1.48 23.93
N LYS A 398 -17.48 -1.18 25.16
CA LYS A 398 -18.46 -0.11 25.42
C LYS A 398 -17.81 1.26 25.46
N TYR A 399 -16.66 1.40 26.11
CA TYR A 399 -16.08 2.69 26.46
C TYR A 399 -14.85 3.10 25.68
N PHE A 400 -14.13 2.16 25.09
CA PHE A 400 -13.09 2.49 24.13
C PHE A 400 -13.71 2.57 22.76
N ALA A 401 -13.51 3.68 22.05
CA ALA A 401 -13.86 3.76 20.64
C ALA A 401 -12.95 2.77 19.90
N ILE A 402 -13.53 1.63 19.57
CA ILE A 402 -12.77 0.57 18.93
C ILE A 402 -12.74 0.86 17.44
N ASP A 403 -11.60 1.41 17.02
CA ASP A 403 -11.28 1.54 15.61
C ASP A 403 -10.98 0.15 15.05
N ASN A 404 -11.49 -0.14 13.88
CA ASN A 404 -11.05 -1.30 13.14
C ASN A 404 -9.66 -1.00 12.57
N LYS A 405 -8.65 -1.78 12.97
CA LYS A 405 -7.34 -1.76 12.34
C LYS A 405 -7.18 -3.00 11.48
N GLU A 406 -6.93 -2.78 10.21
CA GLU A 406 -6.60 -3.83 9.27
C GLU A 406 -5.08 -4.07 9.29
N ILE A 407 -4.68 -5.30 9.55
CA ILE A 407 -3.27 -5.71 9.52
C ILE A 407 -3.04 -6.61 8.32
N TYR A 408 -2.14 -6.21 7.46
CA TYR A 408 -1.69 -6.93 6.28
C TYR A 408 -0.34 -7.60 6.53
N ASN A 409 -0.11 -8.73 5.93
CA ASN A 409 1.18 -9.42 6.00
C ASN A 409 2.13 -8.87 4.94
N GLY A 410 3.02 -7.96 5.34
CA GLY A 410 3.96 -7.28 4.47
C GLY A 410 3.37 -6.08 3.70
N ALA A 411 4.27 -5.21 3.22
CA ALA A 411 3.89 -4.05 2.43
C ALA A 411 3.18 -4.47 1.14
N LYS A 412 2.07 -3.80 0.80
CA LYS A 412 1.17 -4.28 -0.23
C LYS A 412 0.44 -3.15 -0.96
N PHE A 413 0.43 -3.22 -2.28
CA PHE A 413 -0.49 -2.44 -3.12
C PHE A 413 -1.81 -3.18 -3.23
N ILE A 414 -2.91 -2.51 -2.91
CA ILE A 414 -4.27 -3.04 -3.04
C ILE A 414 -5.12 -2.10 -3.88
N PRO A 415 -6.05 -2.61 -4.71
CA PRO A 415 -6.99 -1.78 -5.44
C PRO A 415 -8.00 -1.12 -4.48
N VAL A 416 -8.37 0.12 -4.79
CA VAL A 416 -9.46 0.88 -4.15
C VAL A 416 -10.37 1.44 -5.25
N GLU A 417 -11.48 2.11 -4.90
CA GLU A 417 -12.45 2.62 -5.89
C GLU A 417 -11.78 3.53 -6.94
N ASP A 418 -10.89 4.44 -6.50
CA ASP A 418 -10.25 5.43 -7.36
C ASP A 418 -8.73 5.20 -7.49
N GLY A 419 -8.30 3.98 -7.82
CA GLY A 419 -6.89 3.67 -8.05
C GLY A 419 -6.34 2.61 -7.12
N PHE A 420 -5.20 2.89 -6.47
CA PHE A 420 -4.54 1.96 -5.56
C PHE A 420 -4.20 2.60 -4.22
N GLN A 421 -4.03 1.76 -3.21
CA GLN A 421 -3.53 2.11 -1.89
C GLN A 421 -2.28 1.29 -1.59
N LEU A 422 -1.23 1.92 -1.07
CA LEU A 422 -0.05 1.23 -0.55
C LEU A 422 -0.14 1.13 0.96
N ILE A 423 -0.18 -0.10 1.47
CA ILE A 423 -0.13 -0.40 2.90
C ILE A 423 1.34 -0.50 3.30
N THR A 424 1.73 0.22 4.34
CA THR A 424 3.10 0.27 4.89
C THR A 424 3.13 -0.12 6.37
N SER A 425 4.32 -0.15 6.97
CA SER A 425 4.50 -0.54 8.39
C SER A 425 3.81 0.40 9.39
N ILE A 426 3.59 1.66 9.03
CA ILE A 426 3.06 2.69 9.96
C ILE A 426 1.71 3.26 9.55
N GLY A 427 1.20 2.88 8.40
CA GLY A 427 -0.06 3.38 7.84
C GLY A 427 -0.14 3.06 6.36
N SER A 428 -1.16 3.56 5.70
CA SER A 428 -1.34 3.41 4.26
C SER A 428 -1.49 4.75 3.57
N ILE A 429 -1.20 4.78 2.28
CA ILE A 429 -1.33 5.98 1.44
C ILE A 429 -2.10 5.65 0.18
N SER A 430 -3.01 6.54 -0.19
CA SER A 430 -3.84 6.46 -1.39
C SER A 430 -3.97 7.84 -2.04
N PRO A 431 -4.60 7.96 -3.22
CA PRO A 431 -4.89 9.25 -3.84
C PRO A 431 -5.67 10.23 -2.95
N VAL A 432 -6.53 9.71 -2.08
CA VAL A 432 -7.36 10.53 -1.19
C VAL A 432 -6.68 10.90 0.13
N GLY A 433 -5.52 10.33 0.45
CA GLY A 433 -4.76 10.67 1.65
C GLY A 433 -4.15 9.49 2.39
N ILE A 434 -3.80 9.73 3.65
CA ILE A 434 -3.15 8.77 4.55
C ILE A 434 -4.20 8.17 5.49
N ASP A 435 -4.16 6.84 5.68
CA ASP A 435 -5.00 6.11 6.61
C ASP A 435 -4.12 5.27 7.57
N TYR A 436 -4.10 5.64 8.84
CA TYR A 436 -3.35 4.94 9.89
C TYR A 436 -4.09 3.73 10.48
N SER A 437 -5.30 3.45 10.01
CA SER A 437 -6.04 2.25 10.42
C SER A 437 -5.58 0.98 9.70
N LYS A 438 -4.87 1.12 8.58
CA LYS A 438 -4.35 0.02 7.76
C LYS A 438 -2.83 -0.01 7.83
N ILE A 439 -2.28 -1.08 8.40
CA ILE A 439 -0.83 -1.25 8.59
C ILE A 439 -0.35 -2.62 8.12
N ALA A 440 0.92 -2.70 7.76
CA ALA A 440 1.58 -3.95 7.42
C ALA A 440 2.47 -4.43 8.58
N GLU A 441 2.34 -5.70 8.97
CA GLU A 441 3.29 -6.39 9.84
C GLU A 441 4.40 -7.06 9.02
N ASN A 442 5.50 -7.47 9.67
CA ASN A 442 6.63 -8.17 9.03
C ASN A 442 7.36 -7.37 7.94
N THR A 443 7.33 -6.05 8.02
CA THR A 443 8.07 -5.14 7.15
C THR A 443 8.39 -3.84 7.88
N LYS A 444 9.46 -3.15 7.45
CA LYS A 444 9.81 -1.79 7.88
C LYS A 444 9.57 -0.75 6.79
N ILE A 445 9.04 -1.17 5.64
CA ILE A 445 8.78 -0.27 4.53
C ILE A 445 7.79 0.80 4.96
N SER A 446 8.19 2.05 4.83
CA SER A 446 7.35 3.23 5.03
C SER A 446 7.73 4.32 4.03
N VAL A 447 6.72 5.02 3.55
CA VAL A 447 6.89 6.17 2.65
C VAL A 447 6.18 7.41 3.19
N LEU A 448 5.55 7.30 4.37
CA LEU A 448 4.69 8.36 4.89
C LEU A 448 5.49 9.58 5.33
N ASP A 449 6.66 9.37 5.94
CA ASP A 449 7.53 10.43 6.45
C ASP A 449 8.45 11.03 5.37
N THR A 450 8.45 10.48 4.14
CA THR A 450 9.25 10.99 3.02
C THR A 450 8.49 12.11 2.31
N GLU A 451 9.16 13.21 2.01
CA GLU A 451 8.60 14.30 1.19
C GLU A 451 8.57 13.91 -0.29
N THR A 452 7.74 14.59 -1.08
CA THR A 452 7.78 14.54 -2.54
C THR A 452 8.94 15.37 -3.08
N ILE A 453 9.49 14.97 -4.24
CA ILE A 453 10.59 15.70 -4.88
C ILE A 453 10.10 17.03 -5.44
N LYS A 454 10.95 18.07 -5.37
CA LYS A 454 10.70 19.39 -5.96
C LYS A 454 11.28 19.46 -7.38
N LYS A 455 10.79 20.40 -8.18
CA LYS A 455 11.23 20.61 -9.59
C LYS A 455 12.74 20.74 -9.72
N ASP A 456 13.36 21.61 -8.91
CA ASP A 456 14.81 21.86 -8.99
C ASP A 456 15.61 20.64 -8.50
N GLU A 457 15.15 19.94 -7.46
CA GLU A 457 15.73 18.71 -6.95
C GLU A 457 15.68 17.61 -8.03
N LEU A 458 14.55 17.46 -8.72
CA LEU A 458 14.38 16.49 -9.80
C LEU A 458 15.27 16.82 -10.98
N LYS A 459 15.34 18.10 -11.39
CA LYS A 459 16.22 18.57 -12.47
C LYS A 459 17.68 18.27 -12.19
N GLU A 460 18.12 18.43 -10.95
CA GLU A 460 19.49 18.11 -10.54
C GLU A 460 19.73 16.59 -10.55
N LEU A 461 18.81 15.81 -9.96
CA LEU A 461 18.91 14.35 -9.92
C LEU A 461 18.97 13.72 -11.32
N MET A 462 18.21 14.24 -12.28
CA MET A 462 18.18 13.72 -13.66
C MET A 462 19.53 13.85 -14.38
N LYS A 463 20.43 14.72 -13.94
CA LYS A 463 21.80 14.82 -14.53
C LYS A 463 22.63 13.58 -14.26
N TYR A 464 22.35 12.82 -13.21
CA TYR A 464 23.14 11.70 -12.72
C TYR A 464 22.41 10.35 -12.77
N LEU A 465 21.06 10.36 -12.72
CA LEU A 465 20.23 9.17 -12.53
C LEU A 465 20.50 8.03 -13.54
N PHE A 466 20.88 8.36 -14.77
CA PHE A 466 21.15 7.36 -15.82
C PHE A 466 22.64 7.27 -16.21
N LYS A 467 23.56 7.76 -15.36
CA LYS A 467 24.99 7.80 -15.66
C LYS A 467 25.87 7.02 -14.70
N PHE A 468 25.30 6.30 -13.74
CA PHE A 468 26.07 5.51 -12.77
C PHE A 468 26.66 4.21 -13.35
N VAL A 469 26.17 3.77 -14.52
CA VAL A 469 26.71 2.72 -15.39
C VAL A 469 26.45 3.15 -16.83
N SER A 470 26.71 2.28 -17.83
CA SER A 470 26.33 2.57 -19.23
C SER A 470 24.79 2.84 -19.30
N TYR A 471 24.42 3.69 -20.26
CA TYR A 471 23.04 4.21 -20.30
C TYR A 471 21.97 3.11 -20.50
N ASP A 472 22.23 2.12 -21.35
CA ASP A 472 21.39 0.94 -21.58
C ASP A 472 21.14 0.13 -20.30
N LYS A 473 22.19 -0.07 -19.51
CA LYS A 473 22.14 -0.76 -18.21
C LYS A 473 21.42 0.08 -17.16
N ALA A 474 21.70 1.37 -17.09
CA ALA A 474 21.02 2.29 -16.17
C ALA A 474 19.51 2.38 -16.46
N ILE A 475 19.11 2.52 -17.72
CA ILE A 475 17.70 2.50 -18.14
C ILE A 475 17.03 1.20 -17.73
N SER A 476 17.68 0.06 -17.96
CA SER A 476 17.11 -1.25 -17.59
C SER A 476 16.96 -1.44 -16.09
N ILE A 477 17.92 -0.97 -15.28
CA ILE A 477 17.85 -1.04 -13.80
C ILE A 477 16.77 -0.11 -13.26
N ILE A 478 16.80 1.17 -13.64
CA ILE A 478 15.88 2.19 -13.13
C ILE A 478 14.45 1.90 -13.59
N GLY A 479 14.26 1.61 -14.88
CA GLY A 479 12.96 1.26 -15.43
C GLY A 479 12.35 0.01 -14.78
N SER A 480 13.17 -1.04 -14.55
CA SER A 480 12.72 -2.23 -13.79
C SER A 480 12.30 -1.88 -12.36
N ALA A 481 13.13 -1.13 -11.64
CA ALA A 481 12.82 -0.76 -10.24
C ALA A 481 11.51 0.04 -10.14
N ILE A 482 11.31 1.01 -11.03
CA ILE A 482 10.10 1.83 -11.06
C ILE A 482 8.88 0.99 -11.46
N SER A 483 9.01 0.09 -12.46
CA SER A 483 7.90 -0.76 -12.90
C SER A 483 7.36 -1.68 -11.81
N PHE A 484 8.16 -2.00 -10.80
CA PHE A 484 7.73 -2.80 -9.66
C PHE A 484 6.82 -2.04 -8.71
N LEU A 485 6.78 -0.70 -8.79
CA LEU A 485 5.77 0.11 -8.09
C LEU A 485 4.37 -0.02 -8.72
N GLU A 486 4.29 -0.52 -9.96
CA GLU A 486 3.04 -0.79 -10.69
C GLU A 486 2.55 -2.23 -10.50
N VAL A 487 3.06 -2.95 -9.49
CA VAL A 487 2.69 -4.35 -9.22
C VAL A 487 1.18 -4.52 -8.99
N GLY A 488 0.52 -3.56 -8.36
CA GLY A 488 -0.93 -3.56 -8.17
C GLY A 488 -1.69 -3.59 -9.51
N HIS A 489 -1.27 -2.77 -10.47
CA HIS A 489 -1.83 -2.73 -11.82
C HIS A 489 -1.64 -4.07 -12.54
N ASN A 490 -0.41 -4.60 -12.51
CA ASN A 490 -0.09 -5.88 -13.14
C ASN A 490 -0.89 -7.04 -12.54
N ILE A 491 -1.13 -7.03 -11.22
CA ILE A 491 -1.99 -8.04 -10.57
C ILE A 491 -3.43 -7.91 -11.08
N THR A 492 -3.96 -6.70 -11.16
CA THR A 492 -5.35 -6.44 -11.55
C THR A 492 -5.63 -6.86 -13.00
N ILE A 493 -4.68 -6.65 -13.91
CA ILE A 493 -4.84 -7.02 -15.34
C ILE A 493 -4.26 -8.39 -15.68
N ALA A 494 -3.84 -9.18 -14.67
CA ALA A 494 -3.22 -10.51 -14.80
C ALA A 494 -1.92 -10.53 -15.63
N GLU A 495 -1.23 -9.40 -15.76
CA GLU A 495 0.08 -9.32 -16.40
C GLU A 495 1.21 -9.68 -15.42
N LYS A 496 2.32 -10.19 -15.95
CA LYS A 496 3.44 -10.71 -15.16
C LYS A 496 4.57 -9.70 -15.09
N LEU A 497 5.19 -9.56 -13.92
CA LEU A 497 6.41 -8.77 -13.75
C LEU A 497 7.65 -9.67 -13.86
N HIS A 498 8.67 -9.15 -14.54
CA HIS A 498 9.97 -9.78 -14.64
C HIS A 498 10.73 -9.72 -13.31
N HIS A 499 11.84 -10.46 -13.21
CA HIS A 499 12.82 -10.31 -12.13
C HIS A 499 13.96 -9.42 -12.60
N LEU A 500 14.54 -8.61 -11.74
CA LEU A 500 15.76 -7.85 -12.05
C LEU A 500 16.97 -8.55 -11.44
N LEU A 501 17.94 -8.93 -12.30
CA LEU A 501 19.22 -9.46 -11.88
C LEU A 501 20.35 -8.47 -12.23
N ILE A 502 21.09 -8.03 -11.23
CA ILE A 502 22.29 -7.20 -11.38
C ILE A 502 23.50 -8.11 -11.13
N VAL A 503 24.19 -8.47 -12.20
CA VAL A 503 25.23 -9.50 -12.21
C VAL A 503 26.59 -8.88 -12.52
N GLY A 504 27.69 -9.49 -12.07
CA GLY A 504 29.04 -9.09 -12.45
C GLY A 504 30.08 -9.57 -11.43
N GLU A 505 31.37 -9.42 -11.76
CA GLU A 505 32.49 -9.86 -10.93
C GLU A 505 32.53 -9.17 -9.56
N SER A 506 33.20 -9.78 -8.58
CA SER A 506 33.37 -9.20 -7.25
C SER A 506 34.03 -7.81 -7.33
N GLY A 507 33.42 -6.83 -6.65
CA GLY A 507 33.87 -5.44 -6.64
C GLY A 507 33.49 -4.62 -7.89
N SER A 508 32.54 -5.10 -8.73
CA SER A 508 32.01 -4.33 -9.87
C SER A 508 30.98 -3.24 -9.45
N GLY A 509 30.56 -3.18 -8.19
CA GLY A 509 29.66 -2.16 -7.67
C GLY A 509 28.20 -2.57 -7.55
N LYS A 510 27.84 -3.82 -7.79
CA LYS A 510 26.46 -4.36 -7.74
C LYS A 510 25.71 -4.06 -6.44
N SER A 511 26.32 -4.43 -5.32
CA SER A 511 25.71 -4.20 -3.98
C SER A 511 25.57 -2.70 -3.70
N THR A 512 26.53 -1.88 -4.17
CA THR A 512 26.46 -0.42 -4.06
C THR A 512 25.27 0.13 -4.86
N ILE A 513 25.06 -0.33 -6.09
CA ILE A 513 23.90 0.07 -6.91
C ILE A 513 22.60 -0.37 -6.23
N LEU A 514 22.57 -1.60 -5.72
CA LEU A 514 21.39 -2.10 -5.01
C LEU A 514 21.05 -1.26 -3.77
N GLU A 515 22.07 -0.90 -2.97
CA GLU A 515 21.89 -0.21 -1.68
C GLU A 515 21.75 1.31 -1.82
N LYS A 516 22.46 1.92 -2.78
CA LYS A 516 22.59 3.39 -2.90
C LYS A 516 21.73 4.01 -4.02
N VAL A 517 21.22 3.19 -4.93
CA VAL A 517 20.34 3.66 -6.01
C VAL A 517 18.98 3.01 -5.94
N VAL A 518 18.92 1.67 -6.02
CA VAL A 518 17.66 0.94 -6.11
C VAL A 518 16.86 0.99 -4.81
N ALA A 519 17.49 0.71 -3.67
CA ALA A 519 16.83 0.72 -2.37
C ALA A 519 16.25 2.10 -2.00
N PRO A 520 17.02 3.22 -2.10
CA PRO A 520 16.46 4.55 -1.86
C PRO A 520 15.32 4.92 -2.82
N LEU A 521 15.45 4.61 -4.11
CA LEU A 521 14.39 4.86 -5.10
C LEU A 521 13.09 4.12 -4.76
N LEU A 522 13.19 2.94 -4.18
CA LEU A 522 12.03 2.16 -3.71
C LEU A 522 11.62 2.49 -2.26
N ASN A 523 12.24 3.47 -1.61
CA ASN A 523 12.07 3.69 -0.16
C ASN A 523 12.22 2.38 0.65
N TYR A 524 13.12 1.51 0.21
CA TYR A 524 13.36 0.20 0.80
C TYR A 524 14.43 0.29 1.88
N PRO A 525 14.15 -0.11 3.13
CA PRO A 525 15.15 -0.10 4.20
C PRO A 525 16.28 -1.09 3.88
N VAL A 526 17.52 -0.61 3.84
CA VAL A 526 18.69 -1.45 3.47
C VAL A 526 18.89 -2.62 4.44
N ASP A 527 18.52 -2.46 5.71
CA ASP A 527 18.57 -3.53 6.73
C ASP A 527 17.49 -4.64 6.51
N GLU A 528 16.52 -4.41 5.64
CA GLU A 528 15.58 -5.45 5.18
C GLU A 528 16.09 -6.26 3.97
N LYS A 529 17.21 -5.86 3.36
CA LYS A 529 17.85 -6.64 2.29
C LYS A 529 18.16 -8.07 2.79
N LYS A 530 17.94 -9.06 1.96
CA LYS A 530 18.08 -10.48 2.31
C LYS A 530 19.24 -11.13 1.59
N ALA A 531 19.91 -12.06 2.26
CA ALA A 531 20.95 -12.87 1.62
C ALA A 531 20.33 -14.04 0.86
N MET A 532 20.78 -14.30 -0.35
CA MET A 532 20.33 -15.42 -1.16
C MET A 532 20.84 -16.78 -0.64
N SER A 533 21.80 -16.76 0.29
CA SER A 533 22.25 -17.95 1.03
C SER A 533 21.19 -18.56 1.96
N THR A 534 20.10 -17.85 2.24
CA THR A 534 18.95 -18.28 3.02
C THR A 534 18.30 -19.56 2.45
N SER A 535 17.63 -20.36 3.30
CA SER A 535 16.95 -21.57 2.86
C SER A 535 15.82 -21.30 1.85
N PRO A 536 15.57 -22.18 0.88
CA PRO A 536 14.51 -22.00 -0.11
C PRO A 536 13.12 -21.80 0.50
N PHE A 537 12.83 -22.45 1.63
CA PHE A 537 11.56 -22.26 2.33
C PHE A 537 11.42 -20.85 2.94
N ALA A 538 12.50 -20.32 3.50
CA ALA A 538 12.48 -18.95 4.04
C ALA A 538 12.28 -17.94 2.89
N ILE A 539 12.94 -18.14 1.74
CA ILE A 539 12.73 -17.31 0.54
C ILE A 539 11.27 -17.40 0.07
N GLN A 540 10.70 -18.59 -0.03
CA GLN A 540 9.29 -18.79 -0.37
C GLN A 540 8.36 -18.01 0.58
N LYS A 541 8.62 -18.08 1.89
CA LYS A 541 7.85 -17.34 2.90
C LYS A 541 7.99 -15.83 2.71
N MET A 542 9.20 -15.32 2.46
CA MET A 542 9.44 -13.90 2.20
C MET A 542 8.71 -13.41 0.96
N LEU A 543 8.68 -14.20 -0.11
CA LEU A 543 7.99 -13.86 -1.36
C LEU A 543 6.47 -13.86 -1.24
N SER A 544 5.91 -14.55 -0.23
CA SER A 544 4.48 -14.53 0.09
C SER A 544 4.08 -13.44 1.09
N THR A 545 5.02 -12.59 1.52
CA THR A 545 4.79 -11.54 2.49
C THR A 545 4.58 -10.20 1.78
N GLY A 546 3.33 -9.89 1.43
CA GLY A 546 2.98 -8.71 0.64
C GLY A 546 3.22 -8.86 -0.86
N ASN A 547 3.24 -7.72 -1.56
CA ASN A 547 3.56 -7.66 -3.00
C ASN A 547 4.54 -6.52 -3.34
N TYR A 548 5.04 -5.78 -2.34
CA TYR A 548 6.11 -4.80 -2.53
C TYR A 548 7.41 -5.49 -2.94
N PRO A 549 8.26 -4.91 -3.83
CA PRO A 549 9.51 -5.52 -4.27
C PRO A 549 10.37 -6.04 -3.11
N ILE A 550 11.17 -7.06 -3.34
CA ILE A 550 12.12 -7.60 -2.36
C ILE A 550 13.53 -7.62 -2.94
N LEU A 551 14.50 -7.21 -2.13
CA LEU A 551 15.91 -7.10 -2.50
C LEU A 551 16.71 -8.27 -1.92
N PHE A 552 17.38 -9.01 -2.80
CA PHE A 552 18.34 -10.06 -2.43
C PHE A 552 19.76 -9.71 -2.89
N ASP A 553 20.73 -10.13 -2.11
CA ASP A 553 22.15 -9.99 -2.44
C ASP A 553 22.87 -11.34 -2.33
N GLU A 554 24.10 -11.39 -2.82
CA GLU A 554 24.99 -12.56 -2.76
C GLU A 554 24.46 -13.79 -3.54
N PHE A 555 23.85 -13.58 -4.72
CA PHE A 555 23.46 -14.69 -5.58
C PHE A 555 24.69 -15.26 -6.30
N LYS A 556 25.02 -16.51 -5.97
CA LYS A 556 26.16 -17.25 -6.56
C LYS A 556 25.80 -18.72 -6.67
N PRO A 557 25.08 -19.12 -7.74
CA PRO A 557 24.63 -20.50 -7.94
C PRO A 557 25.74 -21.54 -7.90
N SER A 558 26.95 -21.25 -8.42
CA SER A 558 28.08 -22.18 -8.40
C SER A 558 28.53 -22.61 -6.99
N MET A 559 28.26 -21.77 -5.98
CA MET A 559 28.58 -22.05 -4.58
C MET A 559 27.42 -22.71 -3.81
N MET A 560 26.29 -22.94 -4.47
CA MET A 560 25.12 -23.58 -3.88
C MET A 560 25.06 -25.05 -4.27
N ASP A 561 24.48 -25.87 -3.40
CA ASP A 561 24.22 -27.28 -3.76
C ASP A 561 23.14 -27.36 -4.87
N LYS A 562 23.26 -28.38 -5.71
CA LYS A 562 22.37 -28.57 -6.88
C LYS A 562 20.88 -28.62 -6.54
N TYR A 563 20.51 -29.19 -5.38
CA TYR A 563 19.14 -29.25 -4.93
C TYR A 563 18.61 -27.85 -4.58
N LYS A 564 19.43 -27.03 -3.93
CA LYS A 564 19.07 -25.65 -3.58
C LYS A 564 18.86 -24.80 -4.84
N VAL A 565 19.77 -24.88 -5.83
CA VAL A 565 19.63 -24.18 -7.11
C VAL A 565 18.32 -24.57 -7.80
N MET A 566 18.04 -25.86 -7.90
CA MET A 566 16.80 -26.35 -8.51
C MET A 566 15.54 -25.84 -7.79
N LYS A 567 15.53 -25.83 -6.45
CA LYS A 567 14.41 -25.34 -5.65
C LYS A 567 14.22 -23.82 -5.78
N LEU A 568 15.29 -23.07 -5.80
CA LEU A 568 15.23 -21.62 -6.04
C LEU A 568 14.68 -21.33 -7.43
N SER A 569 15.12 -22.06 -8.42
CA SER A 569 14.64 -21.97 -9.79
C SER A 569 13.13 -22.20 -9.90
N ASP A 570 12.61 -23.22 -9.21
CA ASP A 570 11.16 -23.47 -9.13
C ASP A 570 10.41 -22.32 -8.45
N ILE A 571 10.96 -21.78 -7.35
CA ILE A 571 10.37 -20.67 -6.61
C ILE A 571 10.31 -19.42 -7.49
N PHE A 572 11.38 -19.07 -8.21
CA PHE A 572 11.42 -17.90 -9.07
C PHE A 572 10.45 -18.01 -10.24
N ARG A 573 10.35 -19.18 -10.88
CA ARG A 573 9.32 -19.44 -11.90
C ARG A 573 7.91 -19.24 -11.34
N THR A 574 7.67 -19.78 -10.15
CA THR A 574 6.38 -19.67 -9.46
C THR A 574 6.06 -18.24 -9.09
N ALA A 575 7.05 -17.44 -8.65
CA ALA A 575 6.90 -16.02 -8.34
C ALA A 575 6.58 -15.19 -9.59
N TYR A 576 7.26 -15.43 -10.70
CA TYR A 576 6.93 -14.79 -11.98
C TYR A 576 5.50 -15.09 -12.43
N ASP A 577 5.08 -16.34 -12.31
CA ASP A 577 3.75 -16.80 -12.69
C ASP A 577 2.67 -16.47 -11.62
N ARG A 578 3.08 -15.95 -10.45
CA ARG A 578 2.24 -15.61 -9.28
C ARG A 578 1.35 -16.76 -8.82
N LEU A 579 1.92 -17.95 -8.79
CA LEU A 579 1.19 -19.14 -8.36
C LEU A 579 1.30 -19.32 -6.83
N THR A 580 0.31 -20.01 -6.30
CA THR A 580 0.28 -20.40 -4.89
C THR A 580 0.98 -21.73 -4.68
N ILE A 581 1.89 -21.79 -3.70
CA ILE A 581 2.50 -23.03 -3.24
C ILE A 581 1.79 -23.46 -1.96
N SER A 582 1.20 -24.64 -1.95
CA SER A 582 0.51 -25.20 -0.79
C SER A 582 1.40 -26.18 -0.04
N ARG A 583 1.38 -26.14 1.30
CA ARG A 583 2.07 -27.09 2.19
C ARG A 583 1.19 -27.52 3.33
N GLY A 584 1.13 -28.83 3.57
CA GLY A 584 0.51 -29.38 4.77
C GLY A 584 1.32 -29.05 6.03
N ASP A 585 0.64 -28.72 7.12
CA ASP A 585 1.24 -28.62 8.44
C ASP A 585 1.00 -29.89 9.29
N LYS A 586 1.62 -29.93 10.48
CA LYS A 586 1.47 -31.06 11.41
C LYS A 586 0.04 -31.23 11.97
N SER A 587 -0.81 -30.22 11.77
CA SER A 587 -2.20 -30.18 12.26
C SER A 587 -3.21 -30.51 11.14
N PHE A 588 -2.76 -31.14 10.05
CA PHE A 588 -3.55 -31.47 8.85
C PHE A 588 -4.15 -30.26 8.12
N ASN A 589 -3.69 -29.03 8.42
CA ASN A 589 -4.08 -27.83 7.68
C ASN A 589 -3.13 -27.61 6.50
N VAL A 590 -3.65 -27.01 5.44
CA VAL A 590 -2.85 -26.59 4.30
C VAL A 590 -2.51 -25.11 4.48
N LYS A 591 -1.22 -24.79 4.48
CA LYS A 591 -0.75 -23.40 4.42
C LYS A 591 -0.44 -23.04 2.98
N GLU A 592 -1.00 -21.97 2.53
CA GLU A 592 -0.83 -21.41 1.19
C GLU A 592 0.14 -20.24 1.20
N PHE A 593 1.00 -20.19 0.18
CA PHE A 593 2.00 -19.16 -0.03
C PHE A 593 1.82 -18.63 -1.45
N LYS A 594 1.15 -17.49 -1.58
CA LYS A 594 1.01 -16.80 -2.86
C LYS A 594 2.24 -15.92 -3.09
N LEU A 595 2.97 -16.17 -4.17
CA LEU A 595 4.24 -15.49 -4.45
C LEU A 595 3.99 -14.27 -5.35
N ASP A 596 3.69 -13.13 -4.75
CA ASP A 596 3.30 -11.92 -5.48
C ASP A 596 4.40 -10.82 -5.54
N ARG A 597 5.54 -11.02 -4.87
CA ARG A 597 6.61 -10.01 -4.79
C ARG A 597 7.54 -10.07 -5.99
N PRO A 598 7.77 -8.94 -6.70
CA PRO A 598 8.85 -8.84 -7.67
C PRO A 598 10.23 -8.98 -6.98
N LEU A 599 11.16 -9.67 -7.66
CA LEU A 599 12.50 -9.92 -7.13
C LEU A 599 13.51 -8.99 -7.79
N ILE A 600 14.37 -8.40 -6.95
CA ILE A 600 15.58 -7.70 -7.34
C ILE A 600 16.77 -8.42 -6.71
N ILE A 601 17.66 -8.94 -7.52
CA ILE A 601 18.75 -9.82 -7.09
C ILE A 601 20.08 -9.23 -7.55
N ALA A 602 21.02 -9.06 -6.63
CA ALA A 602 22.42 -8.79 -6.97
C ALA A 602 23.26 -10.05 -6.75
N GLY A 603 24.21 -10.33 -7.64
CA GLY A 603 25.04 -11.52 -7.54
C GLY A 603 26.27 -11.52 -8.41
N GLU A 604 27.17 -12.46 -8.16
CA GLU A 604 28.38 -12.63 -8.99
C GLU A 604 28.07 -13.39 -10.28
N GLU A 605 27.01 -14.17 -10.29
CA GLU A 605 26.64 -15.05 -11.39
C GLU A 605 25.15 -14.88 -11.74
N SER A 606 24.81 -15.12 -13.00
CA SER A 606 23.45 -15.24 -13.47
C SER A 606 22.87 -16.64 -13.15
N TYR A 607 21.69 -16.91 -13.64
CA TYR A 607 21.15 -18.28 -13.61
C TYR A 607 22.04 -19.22 -14.40
N PRO A 608 22.21 -20.48 -13.97
CA PRO A 608 22.87 -21.48 -14.80
C PRO A 608 22.17 -21.60 -16.17
N ASN A 609 22.94 -21.82 -17.24
CA ASN A 609 22.43 -21.91 -18.62
C ASN A 609 21.27 -22.90 -18.81
N GLN A 610 21.20 -23.92 -17.96
CA GLN A 610 20.10 -24.89 -17.92
C GLN A 610 18.75 -24.26 -17.51
N GLU A 611 18.77 -23.11 -16.85
CA GLU A 611 17.60 -22.40 -16.34
C GLU A 611 17.05 -21.35 -17.32
N LYS A 612 17.06 -21.67 -18.63
CA LYS A 612 16.49 -20.79 -19.70
C LYS A 612 15.12 -20.24 -19.34
N ALA A 613 14.34 -20.99 -18.60
CA ALA A 613 13.03 -20.57 -18.15
C ALA A 613 13.07 -19.33 -17.22
N ASN A 614 14.08 -19.20 -16.35
CA ASN A 614 14.26 -18.06 -15.47
C ASN A 614 14.96 -16.90 -16.20
N ILE A 615 15.94 -17.19 -17.05
CA ILE A 615 16.61 -16.20 -17.89
C ILE A 615 15.58 -15.40 -18.69
N THR A 616 14.68 -16.07 -19.39
CA THR A 616 13.64 -15.39 -20.21
C THR A 616 12.57 -14.65 -19.38
N ARG A 617 12.51 -14.86 -18.07
CA ARG A 617 11.59 -14.18 -17.13
C ARG A 617 12.24 -12.99 -16.44
N SER A 618 13.48 -12.70 -16.76
CA SER A 618 14.28 -11.71 -16.06
C SER A 618 14.80 -10.63 -16.98
N CYS A 619 14.98 -9.43 -16.44
CA CYS A 619 15.90 -8.43 -16.94
C CYS A 619 17.25 -8.72 -16.28
N ILE A 620 18.26 -9.10 -17.07
CA ILE A 620 19.61 -9.35 -16.60
C ILE A 620 20.46 -8.17 -17.02
N VAL A 621 21.25 -7.64 -16.09
CA VAL A 621 22.17 -6.53 -16.34
C VAL A 621 23.54 -6.92 -15.82
N TYR A 622 24.47 -7.16 -16.72
CA TYR A 622 25.84 -7.50 -16.38
C TYR A 622 26.70 -6.24 -16.21
N ILE A 623 27.37 -6.11 -15.07
CA ILE A 623 28.22 -4.96 -14.73
C ILE A 623 29.67 -5.40 -14.62
N SER A 624 30.51 -4.89 -15.50
CA SER A 624 31.94 -5.17 -15.50
C SER A 624 32.75 -3.99 -14.95
N LYS A 625 33.85 -4.30 -14.25
CA LYS A 625 34.83 -3.29 -13.81
C LYS A 625 35.51 -2.58 -15.00
N ASN A 626 35.72 -3.31 -16.10
CA ASN A 626 36.41 -2.80 -17.28
C ASN A 626 35.57 -1.78 -18.07
N GLU A 627 34.23 -1.77 -17.89
CA GLU A 627 33.33 -0.82 -18.53
C GLU A 627 33.14 0.47 -17.73
N ARG A 628 33.68 0.52 -16.51
CA ARG A 628 33.46 1.63 -15.58
C ARG A 628 34.29 2.85 -16.00
N THR A 629 33.59 3.91 -16.36
CA THR A 629 34.16 5.22 -16.68
C THR A 629 34.30 6.11 -15.44
N GLU A 630 35.09 7.19 -15.57
CA GLU A 630 35.20 8.24 -14.56
C GLU A 630 33.83 8.88 -14.30
N GLN A 631 33.08 9.19 -15.35
CA GLN A 631 31.73 9.75 -15.28
C GLN A 631 30.76 8.83 -14.53
N ASN A 632 30.83 7.52 -14.74
CA ASN A 632 30.03 6.57 -13.99
C ASN A 632 30.34 6.60 -12.49
N SER A 633 31.61 6.70 -12.16
CA SER A 633 32.07 6.77 -10.76
C SER A 633 31.61 8.06 -10.08
N GLU A 634 31.78 9.20 -10.77
CA GLU A 634 31.32 10.50 -10.29
C GLU A 634 29.78 10.49 -10.02
N SER A 635 29.01 9.99 -10.99
CA SER A 635 27.55 9.89 -10.85
C SER A 635 27.15 8.96 -9.71
N MET A 636 27.85 7.84 -9.53
CA MET A 636 27.57 6.91 -8.43
C MET A 636 27.87 7.52 -7.06
N TYR A 637 29.00 8.26 -6.93
CA TYR A 637 29.31 9.00 -5.70
C TYR A 637 28.24 10.06 -5.41
N TRP A 638 27.90 10.86 -6.42
CA TRP A 638 26.88 11.89 -6.24
C TRP A 638 25.54 11.32 -5.80
N LEU A 639 25.06 10.23 -6.44
CA LEU A 639 23.81 9.55 -6.05
C LEU A 639 23.88 8.98 -4.63
N SER A 640 25.05 8.45 -4.23
CA SER A 640 25.27 7.93 -2.88
C SER A 640 25.18 9.03 -1.81
N ASP A 641 25.67 10.22 -2.13
CA ASP A 641 25.61 11.37 -1.21
C ASP A 641 24.23 12.04 -1.19
N HIS A 642 23.39 11.75 -2.19
CA HIS A 642 22.04 12.36 -2.34
C HIS A 642 20.91 11.33 -2.32
N GLU A 643 21.03 10.27 -1.51
CA GLU A 643 20.02 9.22 -1.37
C GLU A 643 18.62 9.77 -1.04
N GLU A 644 18.55 10.89 -0.31
CA GLU A 644 17.27 11.52 0.05
C GLU A 644 16.50 12.03 -1.17
N LEU A 645 17.20 12.45 -2.24
CA LEU A 645 16.53 12.85 -3.48
C LEU A 645 15.95 11.63 -4.21
N LEU A 646 16.62 10.49 -4.16
CA LEU A 646 16.08 9.23 -4.69
C LEU A 646 14.85 8.78 -3.91
N LYS A 647 14.84 8.90 -2.57
CA LYS A 647 13.67 8.60 -1.75
C LYS A 647 12.49 9.52 -2.07
N LYS A 648 12.75 10.83 -2.22
CA LYS A 648 11.73 11.81 -2.61
C LYS A 648 11.16 11.51 -4.00
N LEU A 649 12.01 11.15 -4.96
CA LEU A 649 11.57 10.71 -6.28
C LEU A 649 10.72 9.44 -6.17
N GLY A 650 11.19 8.45 -5.42
CA GLY A 650 10.46 7.21 -5.17
C GLY A 650 9.07 7.45 -4.56
N LYS A 651 8.97 8.33 -3.55
CA LYS A 651 7.68 8.74 -3.00
C LYS A 651 6.76 9.37 -4.06
N THR A 652 7.31 10.25 -4.90
CA THR A 652 6.56 10.92 -5.96
C THR A 652 6.07 9.90 -7.00
N LEU A 653 6.91 8.95 -7.40
CA LEU A 653 6.55 7.87 -8.32
C LEU A 653 5.47 6.94 -7.73
N ILE A 654 5.57 6.62 -6.44
CA ILE A 654 4.53 5.84 -5.74
C ILE A 654 3.19 6.58 -5.82
N LEU A 655 3.15 7.87 -5.51
CA LEU A 655 1.93 8.66 -5.59
C LEU A 655 1.36 8.71 -7.00
N GLU A 656 2.22 8.84 -8.01
CA GLU A 656 1.80 8.83 -9.42
C GLU A 656 1.25 7.45 -9.82
N ALA A 657 1.92 6.37 -9.40
CA ALA A 657 1.44 5.01 -9.62
C ALA A 657 0.08 4.75 -8.94
N LEU A 658 -0.12 5.22 -7.70
CA LEU A 658 -1.40 5.05 -6.99
C LEU A 658 -2.56 5.77 -7.70
N ASN A 659 -2.28 6.87 -8.40
CA ASN A 659 -3.27 7.66 -9.16
C ASN A 659 -3.49 7.17 -10.60
N LEU A 660 -2.67 6.24 -11.11
CA LEU A 660 -2.71 5.80 -12.49
C LEU A 660 -3.96 4.93 -12.73
N PRO A 661 -4.88 5.32 -13.64
CA PRO A 661 -6.06 4.52 -13.94
C PRO A 661 -5.70 3.21 -14.66
N ILE A 662 -6.41 2.13 -14.33
CA ILE A 662 -6.17 0.80 -14.93
C ILE A 662 -6.30 0.79 -16.45
N ASP A 663 -7.27 1.50 -16.99
CA ASP A 663 -7.50 1.54 -18.46
C ASP A 663 -6.38 2.31 -19.16
N GLU A 664 -5.88 3.39 -18.57
CA GLU A 664 -4.71 4.11 -19.08
C GLU A 664 -3.47 3.21 -19.08
N TYR A 665 -3.25 2.47 -18.00
CA TYR A 665 -2.15 1.51 -17.91
C TYR A 665 -2.24 0.38 -18.95
N LYS A 666 -3.45 -0.14 -19.23
CA LYS A 666 -3.67 -1.15 -20.28
C LYS A 666 -3.37 -0.60 -21.68
N ASN A 667 -3.83 0.62 -21.96
CA ASN A 667 -3.60 1.27 -23.26
C ASN A 667 -2.10 1.52 -23.46
N LEU A 668 -1.42 2.08 -22.47
CA LEU A 668 0.04 2.27 -22.49
C LEU A 668 0.77 0.96 -22.81
N ARG A 669 0.44 -0.14 -22.13
CA ARG A 669 1.07 -1.44 -22.39
C ARG A 669 0.83 -1.94 -23.81
N SER A 670 -0.36 -1.69 -24.35
CA SER A 670 -0.69 -2.08 -25.72
C SER A 670 0.12 -1.30 -26.75
N GLU A 671 0.27 0.01 -26.56
CA GLU A 671 1.10 0.87 -27.41
C GLU A 671 2.58 0.47 -27.34
N LEU A 672 3.11 0.21 -26.14
CA LEU A 672 4.49 -0.19 -25.95
C LEU A 672 4.82 -1.55 -26.57
N ARG A 673 3.86 -2.48 -26.66
CA ARG A 673 4.06 -3.79 -27.32
C ARG A 673 4.33 -3.67 -28.81
N GLU A 674 3.78 -2.65 -29.47
CA GLU A 674 3.98 -2.41 -30.91
C GLU A 674 5.37 -1.83 -31.25
N ILE A 675 6.08 -1.28 -30.25
CA ILE A 675 7.37 -0.65 -30.46
C ILE A 675 8.50 -1.68 -30.59
N PHE A 676 8.42 -2.79 -29.85
CA PHE A 676 9.51 -3.76 -29.73
C PHE A 676 9.46 -4.88 -30.76
N HIS A 677 10.64 -5.24 -31.29
CA HIS A 677 10.82 -6.40 -32.17
C HIS A 677 11.18 -7.68 -31.38
N LEU A 678 10.57 -7.85 -30.22
CA LEU A 678 10.75 -8.97 -29.31
C LEU A 678 9.49 -9.85 -29.28
N LYS A 679 9.58 -11.05 -28.71
CA LYS A 679 8.45 -11.98 -28.61
C LYS A 679 8.35 -12.54 -27.18
N ASP A 680 7.17 -13.03 -26.83
CA ASP A 680 6.90 -13.77 -25.59
C ASP A 680 7.34 -13.03 -24.30
N ARG A 681 8.10 -13.69 -23.43
CA ARG A 681 8.55 -13.17 -22.14
C ARG A 681 9.53 -12.00 -22.26
N PRO A 682 10.54 -12.04 -23.13
CA PRO A 682 11.40 -10.89 -23.39
C PRO A 682 10.64 -9.63 -23.79
N LEU A 683 9.61 -9.76 -24.64
CA LEU A 683 8.72 -8.65 -24.99
C LEU A 683 8.00 -8.10 -23.73
N ASN A 684 7.44 -9.00 -22.91
CA ASN A 684 6.77 -8.59 -21.68
C ASN A 684 7.72 -7.89 -20.70
N THR A 685 8.98 -8.33 -20.61
CA THR A 685 10.03 -7.68 -19.81
C THR A 685 10.30 -6.27 -20.35
N ALA A 686 10.47 -6.11 -21.67
CA ALA A 686 10.69 -4.80 -22.30
C ALA A 686 9.52 -3.84 -22.01
N VAL A 687 8.29 -4.29 -22.18
CA VAL A 687 7.08 -3.51 -21.89
C VAL A 687 7.02 -3.09 -20.41
N ASN A 688 7.33 -4.00 -19.48
CA ASN A 688 7.34 -3.66 -18.05
C ASN A 688 8.37 -2.57 -17.74
N ILE A 689 9.62 -2.70 -18.23
CA ILE A 689 10.65 -1.69 -18.02
C ILE A 689 10.22 -0.34 -18.59
N SER A 690 9.62 -0.37 -19.77
CA SER A 690 9.10 0.83 -20.42
C SER A 690 7.97 1.51 -19.64
N CYS A 691 7.04 0.74 -19.07
CA CYS A 691 6.01 1.30 -18.17
C CYS A 691 6.65 2.07 -17.00
N GLY A 692 7.71 1.52 -16.40
CA GLY A 692 8.46 2.22 -15.36
C GLY A 692 9.09 3.54 -15.85
N ILE A 693 9.65 3.58 -17.06
CA ILE A 693 10.19 4.82 -17.64
C ILE A 693 9.05 5.81 -17.97
N GLU A 694 7.91 5.33 -18.46
CA GLU A 694 6.76 6.21 -18.75
C GLU A 694 6.12 6.77 -17.47
N LEU A 695 6.15 6.03 -16.37
CA LEU A 695 5.75 6.57 -15.06
C LEU A 695 6.69 7.71 -14.61
N LEU A 696 8.00 7.56 -14.84
CA LEU A 696 8.97 8.66 -14.62
C LEU A 696 8.70 9.83 -15.56
N ASN A 697 8.44 9.58 -16.84
CA ASN A 697 8.11 10.60 -17.83
C ASN A 697 6.87 11.42 -17.45
N LYS A 698 5.84 10.78 -16.90
CA LYS A 698 4.68 11.49 -16.34
C LYS A 698 5.09 12.47 -15.24
N VAL A 699 5.96 12.06 -14.33
CA VAL A 699 6.48 12.93 -13.28
C VAL A 699 7.28 14.08 -13.88
N LEU A 700 8.16 13.82 -14.87
CA LEU A 700 8.96 14.85 -15.53
C LEU A 700 8.07 15.88 -16.22
N LEU A 701 7.08 15.44 -16.99
CA LEU A 701 6.13 16.32 -17.69
C LEU A 701 5.30 17.18 -16.72
N LYS A 702 4.90 16.61 -15.58
CA LYS A 702 4.18 17.34 -14.53
C LYS A 702 4.99 18.52 -13.95
N TYR A 703 6.32 18.41 -14.00
CA TYR A 703 7.25 19.46 -13.58
C TYR A 703 7.79 20.30 -14.75
N ASP A 704 7.25 20.19 -15.96
CA ASP A 704 7.72 20.83 -17.20
C ASP A 704 9.21 20.54 -17.45
N LEU A 705 9.64 19.28 -17.28
CA LEU A 705 10.96 18.79 -17.61
C LEU A 705 10.89 17.88 -18.84
N GLU A 706 12.01 17.78 -19.55
CA GLU A 706 12.10 16.93 -20.75
C GLU A 706 11.96 15.43 -20.36
N PRO A 707 11.09 14.68 -21.04
CA PRO A 707 10.97 13.24 -20.81
C PRO A 707 12.20 12.47 -21.30
N VAL A 708 12.42 11.30 -20.75
CA VAL A 708 13.43 10.35 -21.21
C VAL A 708 13.00 9.82 -22.58
N GLN A 709 13.82 10.08 -23.60
CA GLN A 709 13.53 9.71 -24.99
C GLN A 709 14.39 8.50 -25.44
N ASP A 710 13.97 7.85 -26.51
CA ASP A 710 14.69 6.73 -27.17
C ASP A 710 15.07 5.55 -26.26
N TYR A 711 14.54 5.48 -25.05
CA TYR A 711 14.87 4.45 -24.05
C TYR A 711 14.56 3.03 -24.54
N TYR A 712 13.60 2.85 -25.40
CA TYR A 712 13.16 1.55 -25.93
C TYR A 712 14.28 0.82 -26.67
N ARG A 713 15.14 1.54 -27.40
CA ARG A 713 16.29 0.95 -28.12
C ARG A 713 17.29 0.36 -27.14
N HIS A 714 17.57 1.07 -26.07
CA HIS A 714 18.51 0.64 -25.02
C HIS A 714 17.99 -0.57 -24.24
N ILE A 715 16.66 -0.58 -23.96
CA ILE A 715 16.01 -1.73 -23.32
C ILE A 715 16.09 -2.96 -24.23
N GLU A 716 15.73 -2.81 -25.51
CA GLU A 716 15.79 -3.92 -26.48
C GLU A 716 17.23 -4.43 -26.64
N GLN A 717 18.21 -3.54 -26.71
CA GLN A 717 19.63 -3.90 -26.80
C GLN A 717 20.06 -4.74 -25.59
N ASN A 718 19.84 -4.26 -24.36
CA ASN A 718 20.19 -5.00 -23.16
C ASN A 718 19.52 -6.39 -23.10
N ILE A 719 18.23 -6.50 -23.48
CA ILE A 719 17.52 -7.78 -23.49
C ILE A 719 18.10 -8.71 -24.58
N ARG A 720 18.48 -8.20 -25.74
CA ARG A 720 19.11 -9.01 -26.78
C ARG A 720 20.45 -9.54 -26.33
N GLU A 721 21.30 -8.69 -25.81
CA GLU A 721 22.66 -9.05 -25.39
C GLU A 721 22.66 -10.02 -24.20
N GLU A 722 21.86 -9.76 -23.16
CA GLU A 722 21.98 -10.47 -21.90
C GLU A 722 20.99 -11.65 -21.75
N VAL A 723 19.87 -11.62 -22.49
CA VAL A 723 18.81 -12.64 -22.34
C VAL A 723 18.69 -13.52 -23.58
N LEU A 724 18.91 -12.96 -24.78
CA LEU A 724 18.76 -13.69 -26.03
C LEU A 724 20.10 -14.14 -26.65
N GLU A 725 21.14 -13.29 -26.58
CA GLU A 725 22.45 -13.56 -27.20
C GLU A 725 23.51 -13.98 -26.17
N GLY A 726 23.41 -13.57 -24.93
CA GLY A 726 24.30 -13.95 -23.81
C GLY A 726 24.17 -15.41 -23.37
N GLY A 727 23.17 -16.11 -23.89
CA GLY A 727 23.16 -17.58 -23.85
C GLY A 727 23.74 -18.09 -25.17
N GLU A 728 24.96 -18.51 -25.21
CA GLU A 728 25.60 -19.19 -26.34
C GLU A 728 24.82 -20.37 -26.91
N ASP A 729 23.62 -20.63 -26.35
CA ASP A 729 22.72 -21.66 -26.84
C ASP A 729 21.25 -21.23 -26.83
N THR A 730 20.84 -20.47 -27.84
CA THR A 730 19.44 -20.37 -28.28
C THR A 730 18.89 -21.74 -28.74
N ARG A 731 19.74 -22.76 -28.71
CA ARG A 731 19.41 -24.11 -29.11
C ARG A 731 18.46 -24.76 -28.10
N SER A 732 17.44 -25.41 -28.62
CA SER A 732 16.58 -26.27 -27.82
C SER A 732 17.39 -27.39 -27.14
N VAL A 733 16.86 -27.95 -26.05
CA VAL A 733 17.54 -29.10 -25.37
C VAL A 733 17.87 -30.23 -26.36
N ILE A 734 17.06 -30.43 -27.38
CA ILE A 734 17.30 -31.39 -28.46
C ILE A 734 18.55 -31.02 -29.25
N GLU A 735 18.65 -29.77 -29.64
CA GLU A 735 19.80 -29.25 -30.40
C GLU A 735 21.07 -29.33 -29.57
N GLN A 736 21.00 -28.94 -28.30
CA GLN A 736 22.12 -29.07 -27.35
C GLN A 736 22.59 -30.55 -27.23
N MET A 737 21.64 -31.48 -27.13
CA MET A 737 21.97 -32.90 -27.07
C MET A 737 22.63 -33.40 -28.37
N LEU A 738 22.16 -32.93 -29.52
CA LEU A 738 22.77 -33.32 -30.82
C LEU A 738 24.14 -32.70 -30.99
N VAL A 739 24.36 -31.45 -30.58
CA VAL A 739 25.64 -30.76 -30.59
C VAL A 739 26.62 -31.46 -29.65
N LEU A 740 26.24 -31.78 -28.43
CA LEU A 740 27.06 -32.52 -27.48
C LEU A 740 27.48 -33.88 -28.04
N TYR A 741 26.57 -34.57 -28.70
CA TYR A 741 26.91 -35.86 -29.34
C TYR A 741 27.89 -35.68 -30.47
N ASN A 742 27.78 -34.58 -31.24
CA ASN A 742 28.73 -34.23 -32.29
C ASN A 742 30.13 -33.92 -31.72
N GLU A 743 30.24 -33.20 -30.62
CA GLU A 743 31.49 -32.95 -29.87
C GLU A 743 32.08 -34.25 -29.34
N MET A 744 31.27 -35.14 -28.76
CA MET A 744 31.71 -36.46 -28.34
C MET A 744 32.29 -37.27 -29.48
N LEU A 745 31.79 -37.12 -30.70
CA LEU A 745 32.35 -37.77 -31.91
C LEU A 745 33.68 -37.15 -32.34
N GLN A 746 33.80 -35.80 -32.25
CA GLN A 746 35.04 -35.08 -32.56
C GLN A 746 36.16 -35.46 -31.61
N ASP A 747 35.86 -35.63 -30.34
CA ASP A 747 36.86 -35.99 -29.31
C ASP A 747 37.19 -37.49 -29.28
N ASN A 748 36.65 -38.28 -30.21
CA ASN A 748 36.86 -39.74 -30.31
C ASN A 748 36.55 -40.48 -29.01
N ILE A 749 35.53 -40.07 -28.32
CA ILE A 749 35.08 -40.71 -27.07
C ILE A 749 34.58 -42.12 -27.39
N TYR A 750 35.22 -43.17 -26.82
CA TYR A 750 35.11 -44.57 -27.19
C TYR A 750 33.67 -45.12 -27.09
N PHE A 751 32.79 -44.53 -26.28
CA PHE A 751 31.37 -44.99 -26.20
C PHE A 751 30.47 -44.34 -27.27
N CYS A 752 31.02 -43.48 -28.12
CA CYS A 752 30.32 -42.99 -29.32
C CYS A 752 30.41 -44.05 -30.41
N ASN A 753 29.46 -44.94 -30.42
CA ASN A 753 29.45 -46.09 -31.31
C ASN A 753 29.06 -45.69 -32.75
N ARG A 754 29.97 -45.91 -33.74
CA ARG A 754 29.70 -45.65 -35.18
C ARG A 754 28.45 -46.44 -35.69
N ASN A 755 28.06 -47.57 -35.06
CA ASN A 755 26.84 -48.25 -35.36
C ASN A 755 25.56 -47.50 -34.96
N ALA A 756 25.63 -46.35 -34.27
CA ALA A 756 24.50 -45.49 -33.97
C ALA A 756 24.10 -44.61 -35.18
N ILE A 757 25.00 -44.39 -36.16
CA ILE A 757 24.76 -43.56 -37.33
C ILE A 757 24.97 -44.41 -38.60
N LYS A 758 23.99 -44.42 -39.47
CA LYS A 758 24.08 -45.07 -40.80
C LYS A 758 23.52 -44.18 -41.89
N LYS A 759 24.10 -44.27 -43.07
CA LYS A 759 23.57 -43.67 -44.32
C LYS A 759 22.54 -44.55 -44.99
N GLY A 760 21.74 -43.91 -45.84
CA GLY A 760 20.93 -44.61 -46.81
C GLY A 760 21.86 -45.34 -47.79
N GLU A 761 21.51 -46.64 -48.10
CA GLU A 761 22.27 -47.41 -49.09
C GLU A 761 22.14 -46.80 -50.52
N ILE A 762 23.26 -46.66 -51.19
CA ILE A 762 23.31 -46.13 -52.56
C ILE A 762 22.42 -46.89 -53.54
N LYS A 763 22.23 -48.19 -53.29
CA LYS A 763 21.45 -49.10 -54.14
C LYS A 763 19.91 -49.00 -53.99
N THR A 764 19.42 -48.30 -52.99
CA THR A 764 17.97 -48.27 -52.65
C THR A 764 17.28 -46.94 -52.95
N GLY A 765 17.93 -45.96 -53.52
CA GLY A 765 17.39 -44.63 -53.78
C GLY A 765 17.24 -43.75 -52.55
N ASP A 766 17.73 -44.20 -51.43
CA ASP A 766 17.70 -43.48 -50.12
C ASP A 766 18.89 -42.47 -49.98
N TYR A 767 19.40 -42.03 -51.13
CA TYR A 767 20.54 -41.12 -51.16
C TYR A 767 20.23 -39.80 -50.44
N GLY A 768 21.08 -39.44 -49.49
CA GLY A 768 20.95 -38.21 -48.71
C GLY A 768 20.12 -38.35 -47.42
N LYS A 769 19.68 -39.54 -47.07
CA LYS A 769 19.00 -39.78 -45.79
C LYS A 769 19.97 -40.13 -44.66
N VAL A 770 19.66 -39.69 -43.47
CA VAL A 770 20.44 -39.99 -42.24
C VAL A 770 19.58 -40.83 -41.32
N TYR A 771 20.15 -41.93 -40.87
CA TYR A 771 19.47 -42.86 -39.94
C TYR A 771 20.25 -42.95 -38.66
N LEU A 772 19.59 -42.62 -37.51
CA LEU A 772 20.17 -42.69 -36.17
C LEU A 772 19.45 -43.73 -35.32
N ARG A 773 20.19 -44.46 -34.51
CA ARG A 773 19.66 -45.24 -33.42
C ARG A 773 19.56 -44.29 -32.19
N THR A 774 18.49 -43.53 -32.15
CA THR A 774 18.27 -42.46 -31.15
C THR A 774 18.50 -42.97 -29.71
N GLN A 775 18.15 -44.22 -29.40
CA GLN A 775 18.40 -44.81 -28.09
C GLN A 775 19.90 -44.85 -27.73
N LEU A 776 20.75 -45.29 -28.66
CA LEU A 776 22.19 -45.36 -28.41
C LEU A 776 22.81 -43.98 -28.28
N VAL A 777 22.34 -43.00 -29.07
CA VAL A 777 22.79 -41.60 -28.99
C VAL A 777 22.45 -41.06 -27.61
N ILE A 778 21.21 -41.21 -27.16
CA ILE A 778 20.77 -40.75 -25.86
C ILE A 778 21.51 -41.45 -24.71
N ASP A 779 21.69 -42.76 -24.79
CA ASP A 779 22.42 -43.51 -23.76
C ASP A 779 23.89 -43.08 -23.68
N ALA A 780 24.53 -42.78 -24.81
CA ALA A 780 25.90 -42.24 -24.86
C ALA A 780 25.98 -40.88 -24.17
N ILE A 781 25.06 -39.96 -24.47
CA ILE A 781 24.97 -38.65 -23.84
C ILE A 781 24.78 -38.78 -22.34
N HIS A 782 23.87 -39.64 -21.87
CA HIS A 782 23.65 -39.85 -20.43
C HIS A 782 24.89 -40.38 -19.71
N ARG A 783 25.63 -41.32 -20.33
CA ARG A 783 26.89 -41.84 -19.79
C ARG A 783 27.96 -40.75 -19.72
N TYR A 784 28.13 -39.96 -20.79
CA TYR A 784 29.08 -38.87 -20.85
C TYR A 784 28.82 -37.84 -19.74
N ILE A 785 27.59 -37.35 -19.59
CA ILE A 785 27.22 -36.38 -18.56
C ILE A 785 27.48 -36.95 -17.17
N LYS A 786 27.20 -38.22 -16.94
CA LYS A 786 27.43 -38.87 -15.64
C LYS A 786 28.94 -39.06 -15.34
N GLU A 787 29.74 -39.38 -16.31
CA GLU A 787 31.15 -39.68 -16.14
C GLU A 787 32.00 -38.41 -15.98
N TYR A 788 31.72 -37.38 -16.77
CA TYR A 788 32.43 -36.11 -16.76
C TYR A 788 31.78 -35.03 -15.84
N GLN A 789 30.72 -35.41 -15.11
CA GLN A 789 29.99 -34.52 -14.19
C GLN A 789 29.59 -33.17 -14.84
N SER A 790 29.38 -33.15 -16.16
CA SER A 790 28.95 -31.97 -16.87
C SER A 790 27.58 -31.50 -16.34
N ALA A 791 27.57 -30.32 -15.70
CA ALA A 791 26.35 -29.75 -15.10
C ALA A 791 25.49 -28.97 -16.13
N ASP A 792 26.00 -28.74 -17.33
CA ASP A 792 25.44 -27.75 -18.25
C ASP A 792 24.24 -28.21 -19.06
N LEU A 793 23.98 -29.50 -19.15
CA LEU A 793 22.85 -30.06 -19.88
C LEU A 793 22.12 -31.14 -19.07
N VAL A 794 20.81 -31.00 -18.90
CA VAL A 794 19.93 -32.04 -18.38
C VAL A 794 19.31 -32.78 -19.56
N PRO A 795 19.81 -34.01 -19.88
CA PRO A 795 19.36 -34.70 -21.08
C PRO A 795 17.91 -35.23 -20.94
N LEU A 796 17.16 -35.13 -22.04
CA LEU A 796 15.82 -35.65 -22.11
C LEU A 796 15.83 -37.19 -22.12
N LYS A 797 14.81 -37.79 -21.52
CA LYS A 797 14.53 -39.23 -21.70
C LYS A 797 14.16 -39.48 -23.15
N ILE A 798 14.48 -40.66 -23.64
CA ILE A 798 14.28 -41.07 -25.06
C ILE A 798 12.89 -40.76 -25.60
N ARG A 799 11.83 -41.02 -24.82
CA ARG A 799 10.45 -40.75 -25.23
C ARG A 799 10.19 -39.25 -25.48
N ASP A 800 10.66 -38.42 -24.59
CA ASP A 800 10.44 -36.95 -24.65
C ASP A 800 11.31 -36.36 -25.76
N PHE A 801 12.56 -36.83 -25.90
CA PHE A 801 13.44 -36.43 -26.98
C PHE A 801 12.81 -36.74 -28.34
N LYS A 802 12.40 -37.99 -28.61
CA LYS A 802 11.77 -38.40 -29.90
C LYS A 802 10.52 -37.57 -30.19
N LYS A 803 9.68 -37.32 -29.18
CA LYS A 803 8.46 -36.51 -29.33
C LYS A 803 8.77 -35.05 -29.73
N GLN A 804 9.70 -34.44 -29.01
CA GLN A 804 10.08 -33.06 -29.27
C GLN A 804 10.88 -32.93 -30.57
N ALA A 805 11.83 -33.80 -30.84
CA ALA A 805 12.62 -33.84 -32.07
C ALA A 805 11.75 -34.04 -33.34
N LYS A 806 10.70 -34.83 -33.24
CA LYS A 806 9.70 -34.99 -34.32
C LYS A 806 8.88 -33.72 -34.50
N LYS A 807 8.45 -33.08 -33.41
CA LYS A 807 7.69 -31.82 -33.48
C LYS A 807 8.57 -30.67 -34.03
N ALA A 808 9.85 -30.65 -33.71
CA ALA A 808 10.81 -29.66 -34.22
C ALA A 808 11.28 -30.00 -35.67
N GLY A 809 10.92 -31.18 -36.21
CA GLY A 809 11.20 -31.61 -37.57
C GLY A 809 12.61 -32.18 -37.76
N TYR A 810 13.36 -32.50 -36.70
CA TYR A 810 14.64 -33.22 -36.77
C TYR A 810 14.44 -34.70 -37.08
N ILE A 811 13.40 -35.35 -36.53
CA ILE A 811 13.00 -36.72 -36.86
C ILE A 811 11.86 -36.68 -37.86
N ILE A 812 12.07 -37.22 -39.04
CA ILE A 812 11.07 -37.39 -40.10
C ILE A 812 10.18 -38.58 -39.74
N LYS A 813 10.79 -39.75 -39.46
CA LYS A 813 10.05 -40.98 -39.15
C LYS A 813 10.76 -41.80 -38.09
N ASN A 814 10.03 -42.21 -37.06
CA ASN A 814 10.51 -43.14 -36.04
C ASN A 814 10.48 -44.59 -36.59
N ASN A 815 11.48 -45.37 -36.24
CA ASN A 815 11.63 -46.75 -36.71
C ASN A 815 11.43 -46.83 -38.23
N ALA A 816 12.13 -45.95 -38.96
CA ALA A 816 11.94 -45.82 -40.41
C ALA A 816 12.48 -46.97 -41.22
N LYS A 817 13.63 -47.53 -40.79
CA LYS A 817 14.32 -48.57 -41.53
C LYS A 817 14.98 -49.57 -40.57
N GLN A 818 14.93 -50.83 -40.88
CA GLN A 818 15.68 -51.88 -40.22
C GLN A 818 17.00 -52.11 -40.98
N ILE A 819 18.12 -51.93 -40.29
CA ILE A 819 19.44 -52.02 -40.88
C ILE A 819 20.21 -53.11 -40.13
N ARG A 820 20.96 -53.89 -40.89
CA ARG A 820 21.87 -54.89 -40.37
C ARG A 820 23.10 -54.22 -39.79
N ILE A 821 23.45 -54.54 -38.55
CA ILE A 821 24.64 -54.03 -37.87
C ILE A 821 25.52 -55.21 -37.46
N ASP A 822 26.80 -55.05 -37.73
CA ASP A 822 27.81 -56.03 -37.32
C ASP A 822 28.23 -55.75 -35.89
N THR A 823 28.10 -56.71 -35.00
CA THR A 823 28.55 -56.61 -33.61
C THR A 823 30.01 -57.05 -33.57
N ALA A 824 30.90 -56.10 -33.27
CA ALA A 824 32.37 -56.27 -33.37
C ALA A 824 32.92 -57.42 -32.48
N ASP A 825 32.20 -57.90 -31.48
CA ASP A 825 32.70 -58.87 -30.49
C ASP A 825 32.12 -60.27 -30.63
N SER A 826 31.06 -60.54 -31.43
CA SER A 826 30.41 -61.82 -31.48
C SER A 826 30.25 -62.42 -32.84
N GLY A 827 30.65 -61.77 -33.91
CA GLY A 827 30.52 -62.30 -35.30
C GLY A 827 29.06 -62.57 -35.76
N ILE A 828 28.05 -62.14 -34.95
CA ILE A 828 26.63 -62.29 -35.25
C ILE A 828 26.05 -60.95 -35.65
N ALA A 829 25.70 -60.87 -36.94
CA ALA A 829 25.02 -59.64 -37.43
C ALA A 829 23.58 -59.59 -36.93
N THR A 830 23.18 -58.54 -36.31
CA THR A 830 21.83 -58.29 -35.81
C THR A 830 21.14 -57.15 -36.58
N ASN A 831 19.83 -57.28 -36.79
CA ASN A 831 19.03 -56.21 -37.38
C ASN A 831 18.56 -55.25 -36.28
N ALA A 832 18.76 -53.93 -36.49
CA ALA A 832 18.32 -52.89 -35.58
C ALA A 832 17.44 -51.87 -36.32
N TRP A 833 16.48 -51.28 -35.57
CA TRP A 833 15.63 -50.21 -36.07
C TRP A 833 16.29 -48.85 -35.89
N PHE A 834 16.24 -48.03 -36.95
CA PHE A 834 16.76 -46.67 -37.01
C PHE A 834 15.64 -45.66 -37.24
N ASP A 835 15.76 -44.49 -36.67
CA ASP A 835 14.93 -43.34 -36.91
C ASP A 835 15.53 -42.51 -38.05
N GLU A 836 14.68 -42.00 -38.96
CA GLU A 836 15.08 -41.15 -40.09
C GLU A 836 15.11 -39.68 -39.67
N TYR A 837 16.24 -39.04 -39.89
CA TYR A 837 16.49 -37.65 -39.54
C TYR A 837 16.59 -36.78 -40.78
N ASP A 838 16.19 -35.49 -40.65
CA ASP A 838 16.34 -34.48 -41.67
C ASP A 838 17.82 -34.02 -41.75
N LYS A 839 18.46 -34.36 -42.88
CA LYS A 839 19.89 -34.04 -43.12
C LYS A 839 20.13 -32.52 -43.15
N SER A 840 19.21 -31.74 -43.79
CA SER A 840 19.36 -30.29 -43.92
C SER A 840 19.32 -29.60 -42.54
N LYS A 841 18.46 -30.08 -41.61
CA LYS A 841 18.40 -29.55 -40.26
C LYS A 841 19.61 -29.90 -39.43
N LEU A 842 20.14 -31.12 -39.58
CA LEU A 842 21.42 -31.50 -38.93
C LEU A 842 22.57 -30.63 -39.44
N GLN A 843 22.63 -30.34 -40.72
CA GLN A 843 23.66 -29.49 -41.36
C GLN A 843 23.53 -28.04 -40.88
N SER A 844 22.32 -27.52 -40.67
CA SER A 844 22.13 -26.17 -40.19
C SER A 844 22.69 -25.94 -38.78
N LEU A 845 22.81 -27.01 -37.98
CA LEU A 845 23.45 -26.95 -36.66
C LEU A 845 24.99 -27.06 -36.72
N LYS A 846 25.61 -27.11 -37.93
CA LYS A 846 27.05 -27.24 -38.13
C LYS A 846 27.65 -28.49 -37.45
N LEU A 847 26.95 -29.63 -37.49
CA LEU A 847 27.37 -30.90 -36.90
C LEU A 847 28.40 -31.60 -37.79
N SER A 848 29.63 -31.06 -37.89
CA SER A 848 30.66 -31.53 -38.81
C SER A 848 31.05 -32.99 -38.59
N ALA A 849 31.29 -33.41 -37.34
CA ALA A 849 31.66 -34.80 -37.01
C ALA A 849 30.56 -35.84 -37.34
N MET A 850 29.30 -35.48 -37.12
CA MET A 850 28.18 -36.33 -37.53
C MET A 850 28.08 -36.44 -39.05
N VAL A 851 28.36 -35.34 -39.76
CA VAL A 851 28.29 -35.28 -41.24
C VAL A 851 29.51 -36.01 -41.82
N GLU A 852 30.70 -35.80 -41.28
CA GLU A 852 31.98 -36.48 -41.74
C GLU A 852 31.97 -37.96 -41.44
N CYS A 853 31.51 -38.44 -40.26
CA CYS A 853 31.24 -39.87 -40.02
C CYS A 853 30.35 -40.51 -41.06
N ILE A 854 29.45 -39.69 -41.65
CA ILE A 854 28.61 -40.07 -42.75
C ILE A 854 29.40 -40.13 -44.07
N ASP A 855 30.37 -39.27 -44.26
CA ASP A 855 31.10 -39.18 -45.54
C ASP A 855 32.30 -40.09 -45.63
N ASN A 856 33.01 -40.38 -44.53
CA ASN A 856 34.13 -41.31 -44.49
C ASN A 856 33.72 -42.78 -44.74
N ASP A 857 32.50 -43.20 -44.38
CA ASP A 857 31.98 -44.53 -44.73
C ASP A 857 31.77 -44.67 -46.28
N LEU A 858 31.71 -43.53 -47.07
CA LEU A 858 31.60 -43.62 -48.53
C LEU A 858 32.96 -43.82 -49.16
N GLU A 859 34.05 -43.24 -48.67
CA GLU A 859 35.38 -43.43 -49.20
C GLU A 859 35.88 -44.85 -48.98
N GLU A 860 35.60 -45.48 -47.82
CA GLU A 860 35.92 -46.87 -47.59
C GLU A 860 35.12 -47.80 -48.53
N VAL A 861 33.82 -47.55 -48.75
CA VAL A 861 33.01 -48.37 -49.67
C VAL A 861 33.40 -48.14 -51.12
N VAL A 862 33.75 -46.91 -51.50
CA VAL A 862 34.24 -46.64 -52.86
C VAL A 862 35.63 -47.26 -53.09
N SER A 863 36.52 -47.16 -52.09
CA SER A 863 37.87 -47.78 -52.18
C SER A 863 37.78 -49.33 -52.19
N GLU A 864 36.89 -49.93 -51.42
CA GLU A 864 36.62 -51.41 -51.50
C GLU A 864 35.98 -51.81 -52.84
N PHE A 865 35.14 -50.94 -53.37
CA PHE A 865 34.52 -51.19 -54.70
C PHE A 865 35.52 -51.01 -55.81
N GLU A 866 36.35 -49.97 -55.77
CA GLU A 866 37.44 -49.77 -56.70
C GLU A 866 38.48 -50.91 -56.61
N GLN A 867 38.88 -51.35 -55.39
CA GLN A 867 39.73 -52.50 -55.24
C GLN A 867 39.10 -53.82 -55.74
N LYS A 868 37.81 -54.03 -55.56
CA LYS A 868 37.09 -55.16 -56.14
C LYS A 868 36.97 -55.10 -57.65
N VAL A 869 36.81 -53.88 -58.17
CA VAL A 869 36.81 -53.64 -59.63
C VAL A 869 38.19 -53.85 -60.21
N ILE A 870 39.24 -53.38 -59.60
CA ILE A 870 40.63 -53.56 -59.99
C ILE A 870 41.03 -55.03 -59.94
N ASN A 871 40.66 -55.80 -58.89
CA ASN A 871 40.95 -57.19 -58.76
C ASN A 871 40.13 -58.05 -59.69
N ASN A 872 38.98 -57.61 -60.23
CA ASN A 872 38.20 -58.34 -61.21
C ASN A 872 38.53 -57.96 -62.68
N VAL A 873 39.26 -56.89 -62.94
CA VAL A 873 39.64 -56.45 -64.31
C VAL A 873 41.09 -56.91 -64.66
N PHE A 874 41.93 -57.18 -63.70
CA PHE A 874 43.27 -57.72 -63.86
C PHE A 874 43.55 -58.96 -62.97
N PRO A 875 43.12 -60.13 -63.39
CA PRO A 875 43.57 -61.37 -62.74
C PRO A 875 45.00 -61.59 -63.11
N ILE A 876 45.94 -61.47 -62.17
CA ILE A 876 47.29 -62.03 -62.25
C ILE A 876 47.24 -63.47 -61.78
#